data_d6b190d6591521938367ed4a5eee4b61
#
_entry.id   d6b190d6591521938367ed4a5eee4b61
#
_cell.length_a   1.000
_cell.length_b   1.000
_cell.length_c   1.000
_cell.angle_alpha   90.00
_cell.angle_beta   90.00
_cell.angle_gamma   90.00
#
_symmetry.space_group_name_H-M   'P 1'
#
loop_
_entity.id
_entity.type
_entity.pdbx_description
1 polymer ?
#
loop_
_entity_poly.entity_id
_entity_poly.type
_entity_poly.pdbx_seq_one_letter_code
_entity_poly.pdbx_strand_id
1 'polypeptide(L)'
;MGAEPETERLKEIGSRLARSSLSLTRYIAKAGPGLVVGLLLLILQILEPPFVAGISNQVFDTYQRAYPRPYEDAGVRVVDIDDESIRRLGQWPWPRTDAARLTDALTNAGAAAIAFDVVFSEPDRTSPARAVEILRQNPEARGDYSEIAALTDHDELLGQAMGRGPTVTGYFLTEEANPARPAEHAGVAVSGTPPLDILREYNGSITSLPVIGDRASGAGSVSLDTARDDIIRAVPLIANLDGKIVPSLSLEALRVAQGAGAILVRSSDGSGESGGGPVNTVLAVKTGDLQVPTTHIGELWMHYTAPHPERVVPAWRILQGDLPEAEMRRLFEGHIVFIGTGAIGLRDIRSTPIQAGELGVVVHAQAAEQMILGKFLTRPDWAAGVERVLMVVLCLLIALSAPALGALRGGVLATLALGGVLAGSWFAFRNSGMLLEPIFPALGVVSVYIAITAVSFYREERARSHIHNAFDRYLSPELVDRIARDPGQLELGGEVRQMTVLFSDVRGFSRISERFGPQELIGFLINLLTPMTDVLLARKATIDKYIGDAVLAFWNAPLDDPDHEQNAAYAALEMLETLKRLNVDSARDPAWPGQVAIGIGLNTGPCCVGNMGSRQRLSYSLIGDTVNLASRLESLTKAYAVNILVGEDLAARLPGFALIELDIIRVVGRDAPERIFALMGPPELSSDATFVETGSRMSALLEAYRSRDWSAAEAALVKLRGTDTLPGLEGVATIYAARVADFRQTPPPDDWDGISQALEK
;
A
#
# COMPACT_ATOMS: atom_id res chain seq x y z
N MET A 1 -3.12 -65.12 2.87
CA MET A 1 -2.02 -64.17 2.68
C MET A 1 -2.30 -63.39 1.42
N GLY A 2 -2.90 -62.18 1.51
CA GLY A 2 -3.25 -61.44 0.30
C GLY A 2 -4.01 -60.13 0.50
N ALA A 3 -4.10 -59.56 1.73
CA ALA A 3 -4.89 -58.32 1.96
C ALA A 3 -4.09 -57.13 2.53
N GLU A 4 -2.81 -57.24 2.78
CA GLU A 4 -2.00 -56.15 3.36
C GLU A 4 -1.54 -55.05 2.41
N PRO A 5 -1.28 -55.25 1.11
CA PRO A 5 -0.74 -54.17 0.25
C PRO A 5 -1.80 -53.16 -0.22
N GLU A 6 -3.09 -53.46 -0.20
CA GLU A 6 -4.14 -52.53 -0.64
C GLU A 6 -4.50 -51.47 0.42
N THR A 7 -4.47 -51.88 1.69
CA THR A 7 -4.76 -50.97 2.82
C THR A 7 -3.64 -49.96 3.04
N GLU A 8 -2.37 -50.27 2.79
CA GLU A 8 -1.26 -49.32 2.83
C GLU A 8 -1.32 -48.31 1.68
N ARG A 9 -1.63 -48.78 0.46
CA ARG A 9 -1.84 -47.87 -0.70
C ARG A 9 -2.99 -46.91 -0.49
N LEU A 10 -4.10 -47.35 0.07
CA LEU A 10 -5.24 -46.47 0.40
C LEU A 10 -4.90 -45.45 1.50
N LYS A 11 -4.12 -45.82 2.52
CA LYS A 11 -3.60 -44.89 3.54
C LYS A 11 -2.60 -43.88 2.96
N GLU A 12 -1.75 -44.30 2.03
CA GLU A 12 -0.79 -43.40 1.37
C GLU A 12 -1.49 -42.40 0.42
N ILE A 13 -2.49 -42.87 -0.34
CA ILE A 13 -3.34 -42.00 -1.17
C ILE A 13 -4.14 -41.03 -0.28
N GLY A 14 -4.74 -41.49 0.82
CA GLY A 14 -5.45 -40.66 1.78
C GLY A 14 -4.55 -39.62 2.44
N SER A 15 -3.30 -39.98 2.78
CA SER A 15 -2.33 -39.03 3.36
C SER A 15 -1.79 -38.01 2.34
N ARG A 16 -1.66 -38.38 1.07
CA ARG A 16 -1.32 -37.48 -0.04
C ARG A 16 -2.46 -36.52 -0.35
N LEU A 17 -3.70 -37.00 -0.39
CA LEU A 17 -4.90 -36.16 -0.56
C LEU A 17 -5.11 -35.20 0.61
N ALA A 18 -4.91 -35.64 1.84
CA ALA A 18 -4.97 -34.78 3.02
C ALA A 18 -3.87 -33.71 3.06
N ARG A 19 -2.63 -34.06 2.64
CA ARG A 19 -1.53 -33.07 2.52
C ARG A 19 -1.79 -32.10 1.38
N SER A 20 -2.32 -32.54 0.24
CA SER A 20 -2.67 -31.66 -0.88
C SER A 20 -3.83 -30.72 -0.56
N SER A 21 -4.85 -31.18 0.18
CA SER A 21 -5.97 -30.35 0.63
C SER A 21 -5.53 -29.28 1.65
N LEU A 22 -4.66 -29.63 2.60
CA LEU A 22 -4.05 -28.71 3.57
C LEU A 22 -3.14 -27.66 2.90
N SER A 23 -2.44 -28.04 1.83
CA SER A 23 -1.62 -27.11 1.06
C SER A 23 -2.47 -26.15 0.23
N LEU A 24 -3.56 -26.64 -0.36
CA LEU A 24 -4.50 -25.84 -1.14
C LEU A 24 -5.26 -24.84 -0.26
N THR A 25 -5.73 -25.25 0.91
CA THR A 25 -6.40 -24.34 1.86
C THR A 25 -5.47 -23.24 2.39
N ARG A 26 -4.22 -23.57 2.66
CA ARG A 26 -3.19 -22.56 3.04
C ARG A 26 -2.89 -21.61 1.88
N TYR A 27 -2.88 -22.09 0.65
CA TYR A 27 -2.66 -21.27 -0.53
C TYR A 27 -3.84 -20.30 -0.78
N ILE A 28 -5.07 -20.81 -0.73
CA ILE A 28 -6.30 -20.01 -0.85
C ILE A 28 -6.38 -18.96 0.26
N ALA A 29 -5.97 -19.30 1.49
CA ALA A 29 -5.91 -18.35 2.59
C ALA A 29 -4.92 -17.20 2.35
N LYS A 30 -3.83 -17.44 1.58
CA LYS A 30 -2.88 -16.39 1.18
C LYS A 30 -3.43 -15.50 0.05
N ALA A 31 -4.16 -16.08 -0.90
CA ALA A 31 -4.81 -15.37 -2.00
C ALA A 31 -6.08 -14.61 -1.57
N GLY A 32 -6.72 -15.04 -0.49
CA GLY A 32 -8.02 -14.54 -0.01
C GLY A 32 -8.15 -13.01 0.06
N PRO A 33 -7.21 -12.28 0.67
CA PRO A 33 -7.28 -10.82 0.73
C PRO A 33 -7.35 -10.17 -0.65
N GLY A 34 -6.58 -10.68 -1.62
CA GLY A 34 -6.62 -10.19 -3.00
C GLY A 34 -7.94 -10.49 -3.69
N LEU A 35 -8.50 -11.68 -3.47
CA LEU A 35 -9.80 -12.06 -4.04
C LEU A 35 -10.94 -11.18 -3.49
N VAL A 36 -10.92 -10.86 -2.19
CA VAL A 36 -11.90 -9.95 -1.58
C VAL A 36 -11.80 -8.55 -2.19
N VAL A 37 -10.59 -8.02 -2.35
CA VAL A 37 -10.36 -6.70 -2.97
C VAL A 37 -10.83 -6.71 -4.43
N GLY A 38 -10.49 -7.75 -5.20
CA GLY A 38 -10.95 -7.90 -6.59
C GLY A 38 -12.48 -7.94 -6.71
N LEU A 39 -13.16 -8.66 -5.79
CA LEU A 39 -14.63 -8.70 -5.75
C LEU A 39 -15.25 -7.33 -5.41
N LEU A 40 -14.68 -6.62 -4.45
CA LEU A 40 -15.15 -5.27 -4.09
C LEU A 40 -14.99 -4.29 -5.25
N LEU A 41 -13.88 -4.36 -5.99
CA LEU A 41 -13.66 -3.54 -7.17
C LEU A 41 -14.61 -3.91 -8.32
N LEU A 42 -14.97 -5.19 -8.47
CA LEU A 42 -15.97 -5.60 -9.45
C LEU A 42 -17.36 -5.02 -9.12
N ILE A 43 -17.73 -5.06 -7.84
CA ILE A 43 -18.98 -4.44 -7.38
C ILE A 43 -18.94 -2.93 -7.63
N LEU A 44 -17.82 -2.28 -7.32
CA LEU A 44 -17.63 -0.85 -7.56
C LEU A 44 -17.73 -0.49 -9.05
N GLN A 45 -17.18 -1.32 -9.95
CA GLN A 45 -17.30 -1.15 -11.40
C GLN A 45 -18.73 -1.30 -11.89
N ILE A 46 -19.50 -2.21 -11.28
CA ILE A 46 -20.93 -2.39 -11.66
C ILE A 46 -21.79 -1.21 -11.19
N LEU A 47 -21.46 -0.62 -10.03
CA LEU A 47 -22.18 0.52 -9.46
C LEU A 47 -21.85 1.85 -10.15
N GLU A 48 -20.73 1.95 -10.83
CA GLU A 48 -20.24 3.12 -11.58
C GLU A 48 -20.42 4.47 -10.85
N PRO A 49 -19.85 4.64 -9.65
CA PRO A 49 -20.05 5.86 -8.90
C PRO A 49 -19.44 7.08 -9.62
N PRO A 50 -20.03 8.28 -9.49
CA PRO A 50 -19.65 9.47 -10.25
C PRO A 50 -18.16 9.86 -10.20
N PHE A 51 -17.48 9.60 -9.09
CA PHE A 51 -16.05 9.90 -8.98
C PHE A 51 -15.17 9.05 -9.90
N VAL A 52 -15.61 7.81 -10.21
CA VAL A 52 -14.90 6.92 -11.12
C VAL A 52 -15.05 7.39 -12.55
N ALA A 53 -16.25 7.81 -12.93
CA ALA A 53 -16.50 8.41 -14.27
C ALA A 53 -15.59 9.62 -14.50
N GLY A 54 -15.32 10.43 -13.46
CA GLY A 54 -14.38 11.55 -13.55
C GLY A 54 -12.95 11.12 -13.90
N ILE A 55 -12.46 10.00 -13.32
CA ILE A 55 -11.11 9.48 -13.63
C ILE A 55 -11.06 8.93 -15.07
N SER A 56 -12.09 8.20 -15.50
CA SER A 56 -12.19 7.68 -16.86
C SER A 56 -12.17 8.82 -17.89
N ASN A 57 -12.90 9.91 -17.61
CA ASN A 57 -12.90 11.11 -18.43
C ASN A 57 -11.50 11.74 -18.54
N GLN A 58 -10.73 11.80 -17.45
CA GLN A 58 -9.35 12.30 -17.47
C GLN A 58 -8.41 11.47 -18.35
N VAL A 59 -8.60 10.14 -18.39
CA VAL A 59 -7.83 9.27 -19.30
C VAL A 59 -8.18 9.56 -20.75
N PHE A 60 -9.48 9.67 -21.06
CA PHE A 60 -9.94 10.06 -22.39
C PHE A 60 -9.36 11.41 -22.83
N ASP A 61 -9.42 12.43 -21.97
CA ASP A 61 -8.87 13.76 -22.25
C ASP A 61 -7.34 13.69 -22.47
N THR A 62 -6.65 12.84 -21.70
CA THR A 62 -5.21 12.64 -21.86
C THR A 62 -4.88 12.00 -23.20
N TYR A 63 -5.69 11.03 -23.64
CA TYR A 63 -5.52 10.39 -24.95
C TYR A 63 -5.73 11.38 -26.06
N GLN A 64 -6.76 12.22 -26.00
CA GLN A 64 -7.02 13.25 -26.98
C GLN A 64 -5.89 14.31 -27.04
N ARG A 65 -5.38 14.75 -25.89
CA ARG A 65 -4.24 15.68 -25.83
C ARG A 65 -2.96 15.09 -26.42
N ALA A 66 -2.72 13.80 -26.17
CA ALA A 66 -1.54 13.10 -26.68
C ALA A 66 -1.65 12.74 -28.17
N TYR A 67 -2.86 12.54 -28.66
CA TYR A 67 -3.10 12.17 -30.05
C TYR A 67 -4.40 12.82 -30.56
N PRO A 68 -4.41 14.16 -30.79
CA PRO A 68 -5.53 14.84 -31.42
C PRO A 68 -5.69 14.35 -32.86
N ARG A 69 -6.90 14.45 -33.39
CA ARG A 69 -7.19 14.12 -34.79
C ARG A 69 -6.40 15.07 -35.73
N PRO A 70 -5.64 14.56 -36.70
CA PRO A 70 -5.01 15.43 -37.69
C PRO A 70 -6.07 16.25 -38.43
N TYR A 71 -5.80 17.54 -38.69
CA TYR A 71 -6.68 18.36 -39.50
C TYR A 71 -6.63 17.87 -40.94
N GLU A 72 -7.81 17.67 -41.49
CA GLU A 72 -8.04 17.38 -42.91
C GLU A 72 -9.19 18.28 -43.37
N ASP A 73 -9.03 18.95 -44.48
CA ASP A 73 -10.08 19.82 -45.01
C ASP A 73 -11.30 18.98 -45.49
N ALA A 74 -12.36 18.99 -44.71
CA ALA A 74 -13.59 18.27 -44.97
C ALA A 74 -14.65 19.15 -45.69
N GLY A 75 -14.27 20.31 -46.13
CA GLY A 75 -15.23 21.27 -46.70
C GLY A 75 -16.14 21.92 -45.64
N VAL A 76 -15.59 22.19 -44.44
CA VAL A 76 -16.32 22.88 -43.37
C VAL A 76 -15.59 24.18 -43.02
N ARG A 77 -16.32 25.28 -42.89
CA ARG A 77 -15.78 26.60 -42.52
C ARG A 77 -16.61 27.21 -41.41
N VAL A 78 -15.94 28.04 -40.62
CA VAL A 78 -16.56 28.87 -39.59
C VAL A 78 -16.41 30.32 -39.99
N VAL A 79 -17.53 31.04 -40.10
CA VAL A 79 -17.53 32.50 -40.24
C VAL A 79 -17.66 33.08 -38.83
N ASP A 80 -16.56 33.67 -38.37
CA ASP A 80 -16.47 34.20 -37.02
C ASP A 80 -16.79 35.69 -36.93
N ILE A 81 -17.77 36.01 -36.10
CA ILE A 81 -18.07 37.39 -35.71
C ILE A 81 -17.11 37.76 -34.57
N ASP A 82 -15.88 38.05 -34.97
CA ASP A 82 -14.76 38.35 -34.09
C ASP A 82 -14.73 39.83 -33.62
N ASP A 83 -13.82 40.20 -32.73
CA ASP A 83 -13.66 41.57 -32.27
C ASP A 83 -13.33 42.56 -33.39
N GLU A 84 -12.61 42.13 -34.41
CA GLU A 84 -12.33 42.98 -35.61
C GLU A 84 -13.58 43.21 -36.42
N SER A 85 -14.41 42.20 -36.56
CA SER A 85 -15.71 42.30 -37.23
C SER A 85 -16.63 43.32 -36.50
N ILE A 86 -16.68 43.29 -35.19
CA ILE A 86 -17.45 44.24 -34.37
C ILE A 86 -16.87 45.67 -34.51
N ARG A 87 -15.54 45.80 -34.47
CA ARG A 87 -14.92 47.15 -34.60
C ARG A 87 -15.20 47.78 -35.96
N ARG A 88 -15.25 47.00 -37.05
CA ARG A 88 -15.44 47.48 -38.43
C ARG A 88 -16.88 47.66 -38.82
N LEU A 89 -17.78 46.81 -38.33
CA LEU A 89 -19.17 46.73 -38.77
C LEU A 89 -20.14 47.31 -37.73
N GLY A 90 -19.68 47.55 -36.52
CA GLY A 90 -20.52 48.11 -35.44
C GLY A 90 -20.92 47.06 -34.41
N GLN A 91 -21.60 47.55 -33.38
CA GLN A 91 -21.99 46.77 -32.22
C GLN A 91 -22.92 45.58 -32.57
N TRP A 92 -22.63 44.41 -32.05
CA TRP A 92 -23.51 43.27 -32.07
C TRP A 92 -24.67 43.39 -31.06
N PRO A 93 -25.90 42.90 -31.35
CA PRO A 93 -26.32 42.23 -32.57
C PRO A 93 -26.42 43.21 -33.74
N TRP A 94 -25.87 42.80 -34.88
CA TRP A 94 -25.99 43.58 -36.13
C TRP A 94 -27.43 43.65 -36.61
N PRO A 95 -27.78 44.71 -37.40
CA PRO A 95 -29.03 44.73 -38.15
C PRO A 95 -29.24 43.46 -38.94
N ARG A 96 -30.45 42.95 -39.03
CA ARG A 96 -30.78 41.76 -39.80
C ARG A 96 -30.40 41.91 -41.27
N THR A 97 -30.27 43.12 -41.76
CA THR A 97 -29.77 43.42 -43.12
C THR A 97 -28.34 42.96 -43.35
N ASP A 98 -27.47 43.04 -42.33
CA ASP A 98 -26.09 42.56 -42.44
C ASP A 98 -26.05 41.04 -42.38
N ALA A 99 -26.88 40.41 -41.57
CA ALA A 99 -27.04 38.96 -41.58
C ALA A 99 -27.61 38.47 -42.94
N ALA A 100 -28.54 39.20 -43.51
CA ALA A 100 -29.08 38.90 -44.84
C ALA A 100 -28.01 39.02 -45.94
N ARG A 101 -27.18 40.09 -45.90
CA ARG A 101 -26.06 40.27 -46.84
C ARG A 101 -25.03 39.18 -46.73
N LEU A 102 -24.72 38.76 -45.50
CA LEU A 102 -23.80 37.65 -45.24
C LEU A 102 -24.34 36.32 -45.81
N THR A 103 -25.63 36.05 -45.57
CA THR A 103 -26.35 34.88 -46.13
C THR A 103 -26.33 34.89 -47.66
N ASP A 104 -26.67 36.01 -48.27
CA ASP A 104 -26.67 36.15 -49.75
C ASP A 104 -25.26 35.99 -50.35
N ALA A 105 -24.22 36.57 -49.69
CA ALA A 105 -22.84 36.43 -50.14
C ALA A 105 -22.37 34.98 -50.13
N LEU A 106 -22.66 34.22 -49.06
CA LEU A 106 -22.31 32.82 -48.91
C LEU A 106 -23.12 31.93 -49.88
N THR A 107 -24.42 32.23 -50.08
CA THR A 107 -25.27 31.55 -51.04
C THR A 107 -24.75 31.74 -52.49
N ASN A 108 -24.38 32.97 -52.83
CA ASN A 108 -23.82 33.31 -54.15
C ASN A 108 -22.42 32.68 -54.35
N ALA A 109 -21.66 32.47 -53.26
CA ALA A 109 -20.40 31.75 -53.30
C ALA A 109 -20.56 30.24 -53.49
N GLY A 110 -21.79 29.72 -53.42
CA GLY A 110 -22.09 28.30 -53.63
C GLY A 110 -21.96 27.44 -52.39
N ALA A 111 -22.15 27.97 -51.18
CA ALA A 111 -22.13 27.18 -49.95
C ALA A 111 -23.16 26.05 -49.98
N ALA A 112 -22.78 24.85 -49.58
CA ALA A 112 -23.64 23.67 -49.54
C ALA A 112 -24.66 23.73 -48.38
N ALA A 113 -24.27 24.36 -47.25
CA ALA A 113 -25.17 24.71 -46.15
C ALA A 113 -24.63 25.93 -45.41
N ILE A 114 -25.51 26.76 -44.87
CA ILE A 114 -25.18 27.93 -44.04
C ILE A 114 -25.93 27.80 -42.73
N ALA A 115 -25.22 27.41 -41.69
CA ALA A 115 -25.78 27.09 -40.37
C ALA A 115 -25.48 28.22 -39.37
N PHE A 116 -26.50 28.77 -38.76
CA PHE A 116 -26.39 29.86 -37.78
C PHE A 116 -26.34 29.29 -36.36
N ASP A 117 -25.19 29.41 -35.69
CA ASP A 117 -25.05 29.26 -34.24
C ASP A 117 -25.44 30.56 -33.53
N VAL A 118 -26.57 31.11 -33.97
CA VAL A 118 -27.19 32.34 -33.47
C VAL A 118 -28.70 32.18 -33.58
N VAL A 119 -29.41 32.59 -32.52
CA VAL A 119 -30.87 32.53 -32.49
C VAL A 119 -31.45 33.94 -32.63
N PHE A 120 -32.32 34.13 -33.61
CA PHE A 120 -32.97 35.40 -33.86
C PHE A 120 -34.37 35.43 -33.22
N SER A 121 -34.41 35.39 -31.88
CA SER A 121 -35.64 35.22 -31.10
C SER A 121 -36.47 36.50 -30.92
N GLU A 122 -35.85 37.65 -31.14
CA GLU A 122 -36.50 38.97 -30.94
C GLU A 122 -36.52 39.75 -32.26
N PRO A 123 -37.53 40.58 -32.47
CA PRO A 123 -37.59 41.49 -33.61
C PRO A 123 -36.38 42.44 -33.67
N ASP A 124 -35.92 42.74 -34.88
CA ASP A 124 -34.77 43.63 -35.08
C ASP A 124 -35.11 45.05 -34.61
N ARG A 125 -34.38 45.52 -33.61
CA ARG A 125 -34.53 46.89 -33.06
C ARG A 125 -34.25 48.00 -34.06
N THR A 126 -33.55 47.69 -35.17
CA THR A 126 -33.18 48.63 -36.21
C THR A 126 -34.17 48.62 -37.38
N SER A 127 -35.20 47.78 -37.38
CA SER A 127 -36.25 47.76 -38.39
C SER A 127 -36.96 49.10 -38.50
N PRO A 128 -37.28 49.57 -39.72
CA PRO A 128 -37.87 50.87 -39.92
C PRO A 128 -39.15 51.12 -39.13
N ALA A 129 -40.07 50.16 -39.11
CA ALA A 129 -41.29 50.25 -38.31
C ALA A 129 -41.03 50.45 -36.82
N ARG A 130 -39.99 49.72 -36.28
CA ARG A 130 -39.59 49.81 -34.87
C ARG A 130 -38.93 51.15 -34.54
N ALA A 131 -38.07 51.64 -35.44
CA ALA A 131 -37.48 52.98 -35.32
C ALA A 131 -38.52 54.07 -35.26
N VAL A 132 -39.57 53.98 -36.11
CA VAL A 132 -40.71 54.90 -36.10
C VAL A 132 -41.52 54.78 -34.82
N GLU A 133 -41.73 53.61 -34.27
CA GLU A 133 -42.39 53.39 -32.97
C GLU A 133 -41.61 54.08 -31.82
N ILE A 134 -40.31 53.97 -31.79
CA ILE A 134 -39.45 54.66 -30.82
C ILE A 134 -39.50 56.16 -30.99
N LEU A 135 -39.45 56.68 -32.23
CA LEU A 135 -39.58 58.10 -32.52
C LEU A 135 -40.92 58.66 -32.07
N ARG A 136 -42.04 57.94 -32.29
CA ARG A 136 -43.37 58.35 -31.83
C ARG A 136 -43.52 58.46 -30.31
N GLN A 137 -42.68 57.76 -29.55
CA GLN A 137 -42.66 57.88 -28.09
C GLN A 137 -41.91 59.13 -27.61
N ASN A 138 -41.16 59.81 -28.48
CA ASN A 138 -40.49 61.06 -28.17
C ASN A 138 -41.45 62.24 -28.45
N PRO A 139 -41.90 63.05 -27.43
CA PRO A 139 -42.81 64.18 -27.60
C PRO A 139 -42.28 65.26 -28.53
N GLU A 140 -40.98 65.35 -28.72
CA GLU A 140 -40.31 66.35 -29.57
C GLU A 140 -40.23 65.92 -31.04
N ALA A 141 -40.34 64.61 -31.32
CA ALA A 141 -40.30 64.06 -32.69
C ALA A 141 -41.65 64.27 -33.37
N ARG A 142 -41.83 65.41 -34.02
CA ARG A 142 -43.00 65.75 -34.78
C ARG A 142 -42.70 65.56 -36.28
N GLY A 143 -43.33 64.56 -36.95
CA GLY A 143 -43.17 64.31 -38.37
C GLY A 143 -44.11 63.23 -38.82
N ASP A 144 -44.33 63.19 -40.16
CA ASP A 144 -44.95 62.04 -40.79
C ASP A 144 -43.90 61.04 -41.15
N TYR A 145 -43.94 59.89 -40.47
CA TYR A 145 -42.97 58.79 -40.63
C TYR A 145 -43.57 57.61 -41.44
N SER A 146 -44.69 57.86 -42.15
CA SER A 146 -45.38 56.78 -42.87
C SER A 146 -44.57 56.11 -43.99
N GLU A 147 -43.76 56.88 -44.68
CA GLU A 147 -42.86 56.36 -45.73
C GLU A 147 -41.75 55.47 -45.10
N ILE A 148 -41.21 55.87 -43.99
CA ILE A 148 -40.19 55.07 -43.26
C ILE A 148 -40.83 53.77 -42.74
N ALA A 149 -42.06 53.90 -42.16
CA ALA A 149 -42.75 52.72 -41.58
C ALA A 149 -43.18 51.72 -42.70
N ALA A 150 -43.30 52.17 -43.97
CA ALA A 150 -43.63 51.35 -45.11
C ALA A 150 -42.44 50.61 -45.74
N LEU A 151 -41.19 50.90 -45.29
CA LEU A 151 -40.00 50.13 -45.69
C LEU A 151 -40.09 48.70 -45.20
N THR A 152 -39.47 47.79 -45.94
CA THR A 152 -39.45 46.34 -45.61
C THR A 152 -38.79 46.14 -44.25
N ASP A 153 -39.41 45.35 -43.39
CA ASP A 153 -38.91 44.94 -42.13
C ASP A 153 -37.59 44.17 -42.27
N HIS A 154 -36.63 44.40 -41.41
CA HIS A 154 -35.32 43.75 -41.51
C HIS A 154 -35.39 42.24 -41.25
N ASP A 155 -36.30 41.79 -40.37
CA ASP A 155 -36.52 40.37 -40.15
C ASP A 155 -37.10 39.68 -41.38
N GLU A 156 -37.98 40.40 -42.11
CA GLU A 156 -38.51 39.93 -43.41
C GLU A 156 -37.42 39.85 -44.50
N LEU A 157 -36.48 40.81 -44.53
CA LEU A 157 -35.31 40.77 -45.43
C LEU A 157 -34.40 39.60 -45.15
N LEU A 158 -34.12 39.32 -43.86
CA LEU A 158 -33.36 38.17 -43.48
C LEU A 158 -34.09 36.87 -43.82
N GLY A 159 -35.38 36.78 -43.53
CA GLY A 159 -36.20 35.61 -43.90
C GLY A 159 -36.20 35.34 -45.41
N GLN A 160 -36.24 36.40 -46.25
CA GLN A 160 -36.11 36.24 -47.71
C GLN A 160 -34.72 35.74 -48.10
N ALA A 161 -33.65 36.21 -47.48
CA ALA A 161 -32.29 35.73 -47.70
C ALA A 161 -32.18 34.27 -47.31
N MET A 162 -32.75 33.88 -46.15
CA MET A 162 -32.78 32.48 -45.71
C MET A 162 -33.45 31.56 -46.71
N GLY A 163 -34.56 31.99 -47.30
CA GLY A 163 -35.31 31.22 -48.33
C GLY A 163 -34.62 31.08 -49.70
N ARG A 164 -33.60 31.88 -49.98
CA ARG A 164 -32.80 31.80 -51.18
C ARG A 164 -31.69 30.80 -51.19
N GLY A 165 -31.16 30.50 -49.95
CA GLY A 165 -30.01 29.63 -49.77
C GLY A 165 -30.31 28.36 -48.98
N PRO A 166 -29.34 27.44 -48.92
CA PRO A 166 -29.42 26.22 -48.11
C PRO A 166 -29.10 26.54 -46.62
N THR A 167 -30.03 27.22 -45.96
CA THR A 167 -29.80 27.79 -44.62
C THR A 167 -30.38 26.92 -43.50
N VAL A 168 -29.72 26.93 -42.36
CA VAL A 168 -30.13 26.25 -41.11
C VAL A 168 -30.14 27.26 -39.96
N THR A 169 -31.29 27.40 -39.32
CA THR A 169 -31.42 28.25 -38.13
C THR A 169 -31.08 27.48 -36.86
N GLY A 170 -30.37 28.14 -35.94
CA GLY A 170 -30.14 27.61 -34.59
C GLY A 170 -31.31 27.80 -33.65
N TYR A 171 -31.46 26.91 -32.69
CA TYR A 171 -32.36 27.10 -31.54
C TYR A 171 -31.73 26.47 -30.27
N PHE A 172 -32.06 27.04 -29.13
CA PHE A 172 -31.67 26.46 -27.83
C PHE A 172 -32.77 25.56 -27.28
N LEU A 173 -32.39 24.47 -26.65
CA LEU A 173 -33.26 23.61 -25.87
C LEU A 173 -33.29 24.08 -24.41
N THR A 174 -34.45 24.04 -23.76
CA THR A 174 -34.63 24.48 -22.37
C THR A 174 -35.32 23.41 -21.53
N GLU A 175 -34.95 23.30 -20.26
CA GLU A 175 -35.63 22.44 -19.29
C GLU A 175 -37.00 23.05 -18.90
N GLU A 176 -37.10 24.38 -18.93
CA GLU A 176 -38.34 25.08 -18.66
C GLU A 176 -39.33 24.94 -19.83
N ALA A 177 -40.55 24.54 -19.52
CA ALA A 177 -41.59 24.37 -20.49
C ALA A 177 -42.05 25.73 -21.09
N ASN A 178 -42.06 25.80 -22.38
CA ASN A 178 -42.60 26.93 -23.13
C ASN A 178 -43.26 26.45 -24.45
N PRO A 179 -44.12 27.25 -25.10
CA PRO A 179 -44.85 26.84 -26.32
C PRO A 179 -43.99 26.95 -27.59
N ALA A 180 -42.79 27.53 -27.55
CA ALA A 180 -41.99 27.73 -28.75
C ALA A 180 -41.50 26.37 -29.28
N ARG A 181 -41.62 26.15 -30.57
CA ARG A 181 -41.11 24.95 -31.26
C ARG A 181 -40.37 25.38 -32.52
N PRO A 182 -39.24 24.76 -32.88
CA PRO A 182 -38.57 25.02 -34.14
C PRO A 182 -39.45 24.59 -35.30
N ALA A 183 -39.25 25.26 -36.44
CA ALA A 183 -39.93 24.87 -37.69
C ALA A 183 -39.49 23.46 -38.11
N GLU A 184 -40.43 22.63 -38.52
CA GLU A 184 -40.17 21.27 -39.00
C GLU A 184 -39.85 21.28 -40.50
N HIS A 185 -38.59 21.08 -40.88
CA HIS A 185 -38.12 21.07 -42.26
C HIS A 185 -37.79 19.68 -42.80
N ALA A 186 -37.59 18.72 -41.85
CA ALA A 186 -37.25 17.35 -42.20
C ALA A 186 -38.04 16.37 -41.34
N GLY A 187 -38.39 15.24 -41.88
CA GLY A 187 -38.91 14.12 -41.13
C GLY A 187 -37.78 13.41 -40.38
N VAL A 188 -38.09 12.98 -39.14
CA VAL A 188 -37.24 12.02 -38.42
C VAL A 188 -37.93 10.66 -38.47
N ALA A 189 -37.30 9.71 -39.14
CA ALA A 189 -37.76 8.32 -39.16
C ALA A 189 -36.98 7.48 -38.16
N VAL A 190 -37.63 6.53 -37.52
CA VAL A 190 -36.98 5.62 -36.56
C VAL A 190 -37.09 4.19 -37.06
N SER A 191 -35.98 3.50 -37.17
CA SER A 191 -35.95 2.06 -37.42
C SER A 191 -35.92 1.34 -36.06
N GLY A 192 -37.05 0.74 -35.69
CA GLY A 192 -37.33 0.16 -34.39
C GLY A 192 -38.20 1.06 -33.53
N THR A 193 -38.22 0.84 -32.22
CA THR A 193 -38.96 1.65 -31.27
C THR A 193 -38.28 3.01 -31.06
N PRO A 194 -39.01 4.12 -31.05
CA PRO A 194 -38.43 5.42 -30.74
C PRO A 194 -37.75 5.46 -29.38
N PRO A 195 -36.48 5.88 -29.30
CA PRO A 195 -35.71 5.83 -28.07
C PRO A 195 -35.93 7.05 -27.15
N LEU A 196 -37.19 7.51 -27.06
CA LEU A 196 -37.54 8.75 -26.34
C LEU A 196 -37.17 8.72 -24.86
N ASP A 197 -37.28 7.54 -24.22
CA ASP A 197 -37.02 7.38 -22.78
C ASP A 197 -35.53 7.50 -22.38
N ILE A 198 -34.63 7.39 -23.34
CA ILE A 198 -33.18 7.46 -23.10
C ILE A 198 -32.54 8.72 -23.67
N LEU A 199 -33.18 9.36 -24.65
CA LEU A 199 -32.70 10.64 -25.13
C LEU A 199 -32.91 11.71 -24.07
N ARG A 200 -31.98 12.66 -24.02
CA ARG A 200 -32.13 13.78 -23.10
C ARG A 200 -33.39 14.56 -23.42
N GLU A 201 -34.25 14.73 -22.43
CA GLU A 201 -35.55 15.35 -22.53
C GLU A 201 -35.46 16.85 -22.23
N TYR A 202 -36.14 17.63 -23.08
CA TYR A 202 -36.32 19.06 -22.92
C TYR A 202 -37.81 19.41 -23.11
N ASN A 203 -38.27 20.39 -22.31
CA ASN A 203 -39.69 20.77 -22.25
C ASN A 203 -40.00 22.01 -23.08
N GLY A 204 -38.96 22.73 -23.52
CA GLY A 204 -39.12 23.96 -24.26
C GLY A 204 -37.96 24.27 -25.19
N SER A 205 -38.09 25.33 -25.97
CA SER A 205 -37.03 25.82 -26.85
C SER A 205 -37.09 27.34 -27.02
N ILE A 206 -35.95 27.94 -27.35
CA ILE A 206 -35.85 29.33 -27.79
C ILE A 206 -35.52 29.30 -29.27
N THR A 207 -36.46 29.72 -30.10
CA THR A 207 -36.35 29.61 -31.56
C THR A 207 -36.20 30.99 -32.22
N SER A 208 -35.72 31.02 -33.45
CA SER A 208 -35.79 32.22 -34.27
C SER A 208 -37.24 32.59 -34.60
N LEU A 209 -37.49 33.85 -34.93
CA LEU A 209 -38.79 34.34 -35.34
C LEU A 209 -39.37 33.52 -36.51
N PRO A 210 -40.66 33.22 -36.53
CA PRO A 210 -41.26 32.40 -37.60
C PRO A 210 -40.96 32.93 -39.00
N VAL A 211 -40.97 34.27 -39.20
CA VAL A 211 -40.64 34.91 -40.48
C VAL A 211 -39.25 34.55 -41.00
N ILE A 212 -38.32 34.20 -40.11
CA ILE A 212 -36.95 33.76 -40.42
C ILE A 212 -36.90 32.25 -40.48
N GLY A 213 -37.37 31.59 -39.38
CA GLY A 213 -37.26 30.13 -39.20
C GLY A 213 -38.01 29.33 -40.22
N ASP A 214 -39.27 29.70 -40.58
CA ASP A 214 -40.12 28.95 -41.53
C ASP A 214 -39.59 28.99 -42.99
N ARG A 215 -38.73 29.98 -43.30
CA ARG A 215 -38.12 30.10 -44.63
C ARG A 215 -36.77 29.44 -44.79
N ALA A 216 -36.13 29.06 -43.70
CA ALA A 216 -34.88 28.32 -43.75
C ALA A 216 -35.08 26.92 -44.34
N SER A 217 -34.02 26.27 -44.78
CA SER A 217 -34.01 24.89 -45.27
C SER A 217 -33.96 23.86 -44.13
N GLY A 218 -33.65 24.32 -42.90
CA GLY A 218 -33.53 23.47 -41.73
C GLY A 218 -33.49 24.24 -40.43
N ALA A 219 -33.67 23.52 -39.32
CA ALA A 219 -33.50 24.03 -37.96
C ALA A 219 -32.79 23.00 -37.11
N GLY A 220 -31.71 23.40 -36.39
CA GLY A 220 -30.88 22.52 -35.56
C GLY A 220 -30.60 23.09 -34.19
N SER A 221 -30.55 22.24 -33.19
CA SER A 221 -30.20 22.62 -31.82
C SER A 221 -28.73 23.04 -31.73
N VAL A 222 -28.47 24.21 -31.12
CA VAL A 222 -27.14 24.70 -30.76
C VAL A 222 -26.75 24.32 -29.33
N SER A 223 -27.62 23.60 -28.59
CA SER A 223 -27.34 23.19 -27.22
C SER A 223 -26.24 22.14 -27.19
N LEU A 224 -25.14 22.50 -26.55
CA LEU A 224 -24.01 21.62 -26.31
C LEU A 224 -24.06 21.24 -24.82
N ASP A 225 -24.53 20.04 -24.55
CA ASP A 225 -24.57 19.55 -23.21
C ASP A 225 -23.17 19.20 -22.72
N THR A 226 -22.87 19.55 -21.47
CA THR A 226 -21.63 19.26 -20.86
C THR A 226 -21.79 18.21 -19.77
N ALA A 227 -20.74 17.41 -19.54
CA ALA A 227 -20.60 16.65 -18.33
C ALA A 227 -20.52 17.60 -17.12
N ARG A 228 -20.58 17.06 -15.92
CA ARG A 228 -20.53 17.87 -14.66
C ARG A 228 -19.29 18.77 -14.51
N ASP A 229 -18.27 18.56 -15.33
CA ASP A 229 -17.00 19.28 -15.34
C ASP A 229 -16.89 20.32 -16.49
N ASP A 230 -17.99 20.63 -17.15
CA ASP A 230 -18.09 21.57 -18.27
C ASP A 230 -17.18 21.30 -19.47
N ILE A 231 -16.68 20.05 -19.63
CA ILE A 231 -15.88 19.65 -20.78
C ILE A 231 -16.74 18.89 -21.78
N ILE A 232 -16.78 19.37 -23.03
CA ILE A 232 -17.50 18.73 -24.09
C ILE A 232 -16.67 17.58 -24.69
N ARG A 233 -17.05 16.34 -24.38
CA ARG A 233 -16.44 15.13 -24.95
C ARG A 233 -17.26 14.47 -26.01
N ALA A 234 -18.56 14.72 -25.99
CA ALA A 234 -19.51 14.24 -26.95
C ALA A 234 -20.49 15.36 -27.32
N VAL A 235 -21.04 15.33 -28.54
CA VAL A 235 -22.00 16.28 -29.02
C VAL A 235 -23.31 15.55 -29.26
N PRO A 236 -24.44 15.97 -28.64
CA PRO A 236 -25.76 15.43 -28.95
C PRO A 236 -26.07 15.59 -30.44
N LEU A 237 -26.33 14.50 -31.15
CA LEU A 237 -26.81 14.59 -32.55
C LEU A 237 -28.31 14.71 -32.60
N ILE A 238 -29.00 14.13 -31.64
CA ILE A 238 -30.46 14.15 -31.51
C ILE A 238 -30.84 14.34 -30.03
N ALA A 239 -31.97 14.96 -29.79
CA ALA A 239 -32.55 15.15 -28.44
C ALA A 239 -34.07 14.93 -28.48
N ASN A 240 -34.68 14.72 -27.30
CA ASN A 240 -36.13 14.63 -27.12
C ASN A 240 -36.68 16.02 -26.72
N LEU A 241 -37.44 16.66 -27.57
CA LEU A 241 -38.17 17.89 -27.28
C LEU A 241 -39.67 17.57 -27.20
N ASP A 242 -40.20 17.45 -25.97
CA ASP A 242 -41.63 17.23 -25.72
C ASP A 242 -42.20 16.04 -26.51
N GLY A 243 -41.49 14.89 -26.48
CA GLY A 243 -41.87 13.66 -27.18
C GLY A 243 -41.52 13.61 -28.67
N LYS A 244 -40.80 14.60 -29.21
CA LYS A 244 -40.32 14.63 -30.58
C LYS A 244 -38.79 14.57 -30.62
N ILE A 245 -38.24 13.77 -31.54
CA ILE A 245 -36.80 13.76 -31.81
C ILE A 245 -36.43 14.95 -32.67
N VAL A 246 -35.48 15.75 -32.20
CA VAL A 246 -35.00 16.96 -32.89
C VAL A 246 -33.48 16.85 -33.13
N PRO A 247 -32.94 17.36 -34.27
CA PRO A 247 -31.53 17.26 -34.61
C PRO A 247 -30.71 18.41 -34.02
N SER A 248 -29.39 18.16 -33.87
CA SER A 248 -28.39 19.20 -33.61
C SER A 248 -28.12 20.04 -34.88
N LEU A 249 -27.51 21.23 -34.66
CA LEU A 249 -27.11 22.14 -35.73
C LEU A 249 -26.13 21.45 -36.69
N SER A 250 -25.17 20.70 -36.22
CA SER A 250 -24.17 19.98 -37.03
C SER A 250 -24.81 18.88 -37.89
N LEU A 251 -25.75 18.12 -37.35
CA LEU A 251 -26.45 17.07 -38.09
C LEU A 251 -27.40 17.64 -39.12
N GLU A 252 -28.14 18.71 -38.79
CA GLU A 252 -29.08 19.37 -39.70
C GLU A 252 -28.33 20.09 -40.81
N ALA A 253 -27.21 20.75 -40.53
CA ALA A 253 -26.37 21.35 -41.56
C ALA A 253 -25.87 20.28 -42.57
N LEU A 254 -25.49 19.11 -42.06
CA LEU A 254 -25.09 17.99 -42.93
C LEU A 254 -26.26 17.45 -43.76
N ARG A 255 -27.47 17.37 -43.21
CA ARG A 255 -28.69 17.00 -43.93
C ARG A 255 -28.98 17.95 -45.09
N VAL A 256 -28.97 19.25 -44.81
CA VAL A 256 -29.24 20.30 -45.81
C VAL A 256 -28.17 20.28 -46.90
N ALA A 257 -26.89 20.17 -46.54
CA ALA A 257 -25.79 20.11 -47.51
C ALA A 257 -25.91 18.94 -48.50
N GLN A 258 -26.48 17.81 -48.07
CA GLN A 258 -26.73 16.64 -48.92
C GLN A 258 -28.07 16.69 -49.64
N GLY A 259 -28.92 17.68 -49.39
CA GLY A 259 -30.30 17.73 -49.93
C GLY A 259 -31.17 16.57 -49.43
N ALA A 260 -30.83 15.97 -48.29
CA ALA A 260 -31.55 14.82 -47.76
C ALA A 260 -32.90 15.23 -47.14
N GLY A 261 -33.96 14.48 -47.44
CA GLY A 261 -35.32 14.78 -47.01
C GLY A 261 -35.63 14.35 -45.57
N ALA A 262 -34.82 13.47 -44.96
CA ALA A 262 -35.07 12.94 -43.63
C ALA A 262 -33.80 12.54 -42.90
N ILE A 263 -33.93 12.46 -41.59
CA ILE A 263 -32.94 11.86 -40.68
C ILE A 263 -33.49 10.51 -40.25
N LEU A 264 -32.68 9.44 -40.33
CA LEU A 264 -33.03 8.10 -39.86
C LEU A 264 -32.28 7.76 -38.57
N VAL A 265 -33.00 7.54 -37.50
CA VAL A 265 -32.48 7.06 -36.24
C VAL A 265 -32.61 5.53 -36.17
N ARG A 266 -31.51 4.84 -35.94
CA ARG A 266 -31.47 3.39 -35.82
C ARG A 266 -31.41 3.01 -34.36
N SER A 267 -32.44 2.36 -33.84
CA SER A 267 -32.47 1.83 -32.47
C SER A 267 -32.12 0.34 -32.43
N SER A 268 -31.74 -0.16 -31.26
CA SER A 268 -31.20 -1.51 -31.07
C SER A 268 -32.17 -2.62 -31.41
N ASP A 269 -33.46 -2.42 -31.20
CA ASP A 269 -34.53 -3.38 -31.55
C ASP A 269 -34.90 -3.41 -33.04
N GLY A 270 -34.55 -2.36 -33.77
CA GLY A 270 -34.78 -2.29 -35.22
C GLY A 270 -33.74 -3.00 -36.08
N SER A 271 -32.62 -3.45 -35.49
CA SER A 271 -31.51 -4.06 -36.23
C SER A 271 -31.62 -5.57 -36.40
N GLY A 272 -32.54 -6.24 -35.70
CA GLY A 272 -32.57 -7.71 -35.61
C GLY A 272 -31.37 -8.31 -34.84
N GLU A 273 -30.45 -7.50 -34.43
CA GLU A 273 -29.36 -7.84 -33.52
C GLU A 273 -29.92 -7.73 -32.10
N SER A 274 -30.61 -8.76 -31.64
CA SER A 274 -31.07 -8.89 -30.27
C SER A 274 -29.85 -9.06 -29.33
N GLY A 275 -29.14 -8.00 -29.09
CA GLY A 275 -28.27 -7.89 -27.93
C GLY A 275 -29.20 -7.84 -26.73
N GLY A 276 -29.26 -8.91 -25.94
CA GLY A 276 -30.19 -9.12 -24.83
C GLY A 276 -30.12 -8.10 -23.69
N GLY A 277 -30.16 -6.82 -23.98
CA GLY A 277 -30.27 -5.72 -23.04
C GLY A 277 -31.72 -5.27 -22.89
N PRO A 278 -32.16 -4.91 -21.69
CA PRO A 278 -33.55 -4.53 -21.40
C PRO A 278 -33.93 -3.12 -21.88
N VAL A 279 -33.04 -2.39 -22.50
CA VAL A 279 -33.25 -0.97 -22.87
C VAL A 279 -33.00 -0.75 -24.35
N ASN A 280 -33.97 -0.10 -24.99
CA ASN A 280 -33.86 0.36 -26.36
C ASN A 280 -32.80 1.49 -26.46
N THR A 281 -31.74 1.31 -27.24
CA THR A 281 -30.60 2.25 -27.34
C THR A 281 -30.47 2.80 -28.78
N VAL A 282 -29.89 3.99 -28.93
CA VAL A 282 -29.51 4.53 -30.22
C VAL A 282 -28.20 3.89 -30.67
N LEU A 283 -28.18 3.30 -31.88
CA LEU A 283 -26.98 2.70 -32.44
C LEU A 283 -26.27 3.63 -33.44
N ALA A 284 -27.08 4.33 -34.26
CA ALA A 284 -26.56 5.22 -35.26
C ALA A 284 -27.64 6.21 -35.73
N VAL A 285 -27.18 7.33 -36.25
CA VAL A 285 -28.03 8.29 -36.97
C VAL A 285 -27.55 8.37 -38.42
N LYS A 286 -28.47 8.29 -39.35
CA LYS A 286 -28.17 8.37 -40.78
C LYS A 286 -28.82 9.58 -41.39
N THR A 287 -28.10 10.31 -42.22
CA THR A 287 -28.62 11.38 -43.06
C THR A 287 -27.97 11.28 -44.44
N GLY A 288 -28.82 11.28 -45.52
CA GLY A 288 -28.32 11.02 -46.87
C GLY A 288 -27.53 9.69 -46.93
N ASP A 289 -26.32 9.76 -47.44
CA ASP A 289 -25.42 8.60 -47.58
C ASP A 289 -24.57 8.34 -46.32
N LEU A 290 -24.53 9.27 -45.39
CA LEU A 290 -23.67 9.18 -44.18
C LEU A 290 -24.40 8.53 -43.01
N GLN A 291 -23.78 7.49 -42.46
CA GLN A 291 -24.21 6.85 -41.23
C GLN A 291 -23.20 7.14 -40.11
N VAL A 292 -23.65 7.73 -39.03
CA VAL A 292 -22.85 8.16 -37.89
C VAL A 292 -23.14 7.26 -36.71
N PRO A 293 -22.14 6.52 -36.19
CA PRO A 293 -22.31 5.76 -34.98
C PRO A 293 -22.45 6.72 -33.79
N THR A 294 -23.32 6.38 -32.84
CA THR A 294 -23.58 7.23 -31.66
C THR A 294 -23.36 6.50 -30.37
N THR A 295 -23.34 7.23 -29.28
CA THR A 295 -23.51 6.66 -27.93
C THR A 295 -24.95 6.11 -27.81
N HIS A 296 -25.21 5.34 -26.77
CA HIS A 296 -26.52 4.75 -26.46
C HIS A 296 -27.63 5.81 -26.32
N ILE A 297 -27.27 7.07 -26.07
CA ILE A 297 -28.19 8.22 -25.93
C ILE A 297 -28.15 9.18 -27.11
N GLY A 298 -27.58 8.77 -28.26
CA GLY A 298 -27.62 9.55 -29.49
C GLY A 298 -26.57 10.66 -29.60
N GLU A 299 -25.46 10.58 -28.91
CA GLU A 299 -24.36 11.54 -28.98
C GLU A 299 -23.22 11.02 -29.87
N LEU A 300 -22.45 11.93 -30.44
CA LEU A 300 -21.21 11.67 -31.18
C LEU A 300 -19.99 11.89 -30.22
N TRP A 301 -19.19 10.87 -29.99
CA TRP A 301 -17.90 11.04 -29.36
C TRP A 301 -16.96 11.90 -30.19
N MET A 302 -16.51 13.02 -29.65
CA MET A 302 -15.65 13.96 -30.36
C MET A 302 -14.21 13.50 -30.36
N HIS A 303 -13.57 13.54 -31.54
CA HIS A 303 -12.13 13.46 -31.70
C HIS A 303 -11.62 14.79 -32.23
N TYR A 304 -11.25 15.67 -31.35
CA TYR A 304 -10.92 17.05 -31.66
C TYR A 304 -9.62 17.20 -32.45
N THR A 305 -9.57 18.19 -33.34
CA THR A 305 -8.35 18.66 -34.00
C THR A 305 -7.79 19.88 -33.23
N ALA A 306 -6.48 20.08 -33.31
CA ALA A 306 -5.91 21.35 -32.89
C ALA A 306 -6.50 22.53 -33.71
N PRO A 307 -6.52 23.76 -33.16
CA PRO A 307 -6.95 24.95 -33.88
C PRO A 307 -6.23 25.08 -35.22
N HIS A 308 -6.98 25.34 -36.25
CA HIS A 308 -6.43 25.50 -37.61
C HIS A 308 -6.93 26.76 -38.26
N PRO A 309 -6.05 27.65 -38.79
CA PRO A 309 -6.43 28.95 -39.32
C PRO A 309 -7.32 28.88 -40.58
N GLU A 310 -7.21 27.81 -41.35
CA GLU A 310 -8.03 27.65 -42.58
C GLU A 310 -9.51 27.39 -42.31
N ARG A 311 -9.84 26.93 -41.09
CA ARG A 311 -11.23 26.67 -40.70
C ARG A 311 -12.01 27.95 -40.47
N VAL A 312 -11.37 29.03 -39.99
CA VAL A 312 -12.04 30.23 -39.50
C VAL A 312 -11.82 31.41 -40.40
N VAL A 313 -12.90 32.02 -40.85
CA VAL A 313 -12.88 33.22 -41.71
C VAL A 313 -13.63 34.35 -40.98
N PRO A 314 -12.97 35.53 -40.73
CA PRO A 314 -13.65 36.67 -40.09
C PRO A 314 -14.81 37.21 -40.93
N ALA A 315 -15.97 37.48 -40.33
CA ALA A 315 -17.17 37.93 -41.01
C ALA A 315 -17.00 39.26 -41.77
N TRP A 316 -16.19 40.21 -41.21
CA TRP A 316 -15.93 41.49 -41.86
C TRP A 316 -15.32 41.37 -43.25
N ARG A 317 -14.46 40.33 -43.48
CA ARG A 317 -13.83 40.12 -44.79
C ARG A 317 -14.86 39.86 -45.88
N ILE A 318 -15.94 39.19 -45.53
CA ILE A 318 -17.06 38.88 -46.45
C ILE A 318 -17.91 40.12 -46.65
N LEU A 319 -18.36 40.76 -45.56
CA LEU A 319 -19.31 41.87 -45.60
C LEU A 319 -18.73 43.17 -46.17
N GLN A 320 -17.43 43.42 -46.05
CA GLN A 320 -16.78 44.57 -46.69
C GLN A 320 -16.25 44.31 -48.09
N GLY A 321 -16.39 43.05 -48.58
CA GLY A 321 -15.94 42.71 -49.95
C GLY A 321 -14.40 42.61 -50.04
N ASP A 322 -13.72 42.32 -48.94
CA ASP A 322 -12.26 42.17 -48.88
C ASP A 322 -11.77 40.88 -49.57
N LEU A 323 -12.70 39.94 -49.81
CA LEU A 323 -12.43 38.69 -50.51
C LEU A 323 -12.85 38.78 -51.97
N PRO A 324 -11.91 38.61 -52.94
CA PRO A 324 -12.29 38.48 -54.36
C PRO A 324 -13.23 37.30 -54.61
N GLU A 325 -14.08 37.39 -55.66
CA GLU A 325 -15.05 36.35 -55.97
C GLU A 325 -14.44 34.95 -56.12
N ALA A 326 -13.26 34.88 -56.73
CA ALA A 326 -12.50 33.61 -56.87
C ALA A 326 -12.08 33.03 -55.51
N GLU A 327 -11.73 33.88 -54.54
CA GLU A 327 -11.37 33.45 -53.20
C GLU A 327 -12.63 33.06 -52.38
N MET A 328 -13.74 33.81 -52.54
CA MET A 328 -15.02 33.46 -51.97
C MET A 328 -15.48 32.08 -52.41
N ARG A 329 -15.42 31.80 -53.73
CA ARG A 329 -15.76 30.46 -54.26
C ARG A 329 -14.81 29.40 -53.70
N ARG A 330 -13.50 29.63 -53.69
CA ARG A 330 -12.53 28.68 -53.16
C ARG A 330 -12.79 28.31 -51.68
N LEU A 331 -13.19 29.29 -50.88
CA LEU A 331 -13.44 29.11 -49.44
C LEU A 331 -14.80 28.48 -49.15
N PHE A 332 -15.82 28.72 -49.98
CA PHE A 332 -17.20 28.40 -49.60
C PHE A 332 -17.97 27.52 -50.61
N GLU A 333 -17.53 27.40 -51.86
CA GLU A 333 -18.26 26.57 -52.85
C GLU A 333 -18.24 25.08 -52.41
N GLY A 334 -19.44 24.51 -52.26
CA GLY A 334 -19.60 23.13 -51.79
C GLY A 334 -19.30 22.89 -50.31
N HIS A 335 -19.02 23.95 -49.54
CA HIS A 335 -18.69 23.84 -48.13
C HIS A 335 -19.90 24.04 -47.19
N ILE A 336 -19.87 23.39 -46.05
CA ILE A 336 -20.78 23.68 -44.91
C ILE A 336 -20.17 24.83 -44.13
N VAL A 337 -20.95 25.92 -43.99
CA VAL A 337 -20.49 27.14 -43.30
C VAL A 337 -21.26 27.33 -42.02
N PHE A 338 -20.58 27.34 -40.90
CA PHE A 338 -21.15 27.68 -39.59
C PHE A 338 -20.86 29.14 -39.28
N ILE A 339 -21.87 29.91 -38.85
CA ILE A 339 -21.76 31.31 -38.48
C ILE A 339 -21.98 31.44 -36.98
N GLY A 340 -21.01 31.98 -36.27
CA GLY A 340 -21.09 32.16 -34.80
C GLY A 340 -20.27 33.32 -34.28
N THR A 341 -20.33 33.57 -32.97
CA THR A 341 -19.73 34.73 -32.32
C THR A 341 -18.49 34.35 -31.54
N GLY A 342 -17.32 34.93 -31.93
CA GLY A 342 -16.05 34.76 -31.23
C GLY A 342 -15.55 36.01 -30.49
N ALA A 343 -16.28 37.15 -30.56
CA ALA A 343 -15.87 38.38 -29.92
C ALA A 343 -15.91 38.33 -28.39
N ILE A 344 -15.00 39.08 -27.75
CA ILE A 344 -14.93 39.17 -26.27
C ILE A 344 -16.26 39.74 -25.73
N GLY A 345 -16.86 39.05 -24.75
CA GLY A 345 -18.18 39.42 -24.20
C GLY A 345 -19.39 38.80 -24.88
N LEU A 346 -19.20 38.18 -26.06
CA LEU A 346 -20.24 37.43 -26.80
C LEU A 346 -19.90 35.95 -26.89
N ARG A 347 -18.72 35.58 -26.41
CA ARG A 347 -18.17 34.24 -26.58
C ARG A 347 -19.03 33.18 -25.89
N ASP A 348 -19.59 32.28 -26.65
CA ASP A 348 -19.98 30.96 -26.16
C ASP A 348 -18.74 30.08 -26.04
N ILE A 349 -17.98 30.30 -24.92
CA ILE A 349 -16.73 29.60 -24.64
C ILE A 349 -17.04 28.26 -24.01
N ARG A 350 -16.56 27.21 -24.66
CA ARG A 350 -16.67 25.81 -24.18
C ARG A 350 -15.32 25.22 -23.91
N SER A 351 -15.24 24.38 -22.89
CA SER A 351 -14.05 23.59 -22.63
C SER A 351 -14.09 22.28 -23.41
N THR A 352 -12.98 21.95 -24.07
CA THR A 352 -12.78 20.67 -24.76
C THR A 352 -11.61 19.91 -24.14
N PRO A 353 -11.44 18.61 -24.37
CA PRO A 353 -10.29 17.85 -23.88
C PRO A 353 -8.92 18.43 -24.25
N ILE A 354 -8.82 19.11 -25.39
CA ILE A 354 -7.55 19.63 -25.91
C ILE A 354 -7.36 21.14 -25.69
N GLN A 355 -8.44 21.88 -25.48
CA GLN A 355 -8.40 23.34 -25.30
C GLN A 355 -9.47 23.82 -24.32
N ALA A 356 -9.05 24.62 -23.34
CA ALA A 356 -9.95 25.31 -22.42
C ALA A 356 -10.33 26.67 -23.03
N GLY A 357 -11.41 26.74 -23.75
CA GLY A 357 -11.85 28.01 -24.36
C GLY A 357 -12.01 27.94 -25.89
N GLU A 358 -12.59 26.87 -26.37
CA GLU A 358 -13.03 26.75 -27.76
C GLU A 358 -14.39 27.44 -27.98
N LEU A 359 -14.65 27.95 -29.14
CA LEU A 359 -15.96 28.52 -29.49
C LEU A 359 -16.99 27.41 -29.74
N GLY A 360 -18.20 27.56 -29.24
CA GLY A 360 -19.31 26.61 -29.49
C GLY A 360 -19.53 26.29 -30.93
N VAL A 361 -19.53 27.31 -31.80
CA VAL A 361 -19.62 27.14 -33.26
C VAL A 361 -18.53 26.27 -33.85
N VAL A 362 -17.30 26.35 -33.33
CA VAL A 362 -16.19 25.50 -33.77
C VAL A 362 -16.40 24.05 -33.36
N VAL A 363 -17.03 23.80 -32.19
CA VAL A 363 -17.41 22.43 -31.77
C VAL A 363 -18.40 21.82 -32.78
N HIS A 364 -19.44 22.57 -33.19
CA HIS A 364 -20.37 22.13 -34.24
C HIS A 364 -19.69 21.89 -35.59
N ALA A 365 -18.77 22.75 -35.98
CA ALA A 365 -17.98 22.59 -37.19
C ALA A 365 -17.10 21.33 -37.14
N GLN A 366 -16.39 21.09 -36.03
CA GLN A 366 -15.57 19.89 -35.85
C GLN A 366 -16.40 18.61 -35.81
N ALA A 367 -17.64 18.65 -35.28
CA ALA A 367 -18.56 17.53 -35.32
C ALA A 367 -18.97 17.21 -36.78
N ALA A 368 -19.30 18.23 -37.58
CA ALA A 368 -19.61 18.07 -38.99
C ALA A 368 -18.40 17.51 -39.79
N GLU A 369 -17.18 18.06 -39.57
CA GLU A 369 -15.94 17.54 -40.17
C GLU A 369 -15.75 16.05 -39.85
N GLN A 370 -15.91 15.68 -38.59
CA GLN A 370 -15.74 14.30 -38.15
C GLN A 370 -16.76 13.35 -38.80
N MET A 371 -18.00 13.77 -38.92
CA MET A 371 -19.06 13.02 -39.61
C MET A 371 -18.74 12.81 -41.09
N ILE A 372 -18.26 13.84 -41.79
CA ILE A 372 -17.90 13.78 -43.23
C ILE A 372 -16.69 12.86 -43.44
N LEU A 373 -15.66 12.99 -42.61
CA LEU A 373 -14.42 12.18 -42.70
C LEU A 373 -14.60 10.73 -42.28
N GLY A 374 -15.69 10.39 -41.60
CA GLY A 374 -15.93 9.03 -41.07
C GLY A 374 -14.94 8.59 -40.00
N LYS A 375 -14.29 9.53 -39.29
CA LYS A 375 -13.29 9.23 -38.27
C LYS A 375 -13.92 9.24 -36.89
N PHE A 376 -14.58 8.16 -36.54
CA PHE A 376 -15.36 8.06 -35.33
C PHE A 376 -14.55 7.46 -34.17
N LEU A 377 -14.79 8.00 -32.98
CA LEU A 377 -14.50 7.31 -31.72
C LEU A 377 -15.75 6.49 -31.37
N THR A 378 -15.53 5.23 -31.00
CA THR A 378 -16.62 4.33 -30.66
C THR A 378 -16.34 3.59 -29.38
N ARG A 379 -17.35 3.37 -28.56
CA ARG A 379 -17.32 2.45 -27.42
C ARG A 379 -18.28 1.30 -27.73
N PRO A 380 -17.76 0.15 -28.21
CA PRO A 380 -18.60 -0.99 -28.53
C PRO A 380 -19.36 -1.52 -27.32
N ASP A 381 -20.57 -2.07 -27.51
CA ASP A 381 -21.41 -2.58 -26.43
C ASP A 381 -20.73 -3.72 -25.61
N TRP A 382 -19.87 -4.49 -26.26
CA TRP A 382 -19.09 -5.54 -25.61
C TRP A 382 -17.93 -5.02 -24.74
N ALA A 383 -17.54 -3.74 -24.89
CA ALA A 383 -16.36 -3.18 -24.20
C ALA A 383 -16.45 -3.32 -22.68
N ALA A 384 -17.58 -2.93 -22.09
CA ALA A 384 -17.80 -3.06 -20.64
C ALA A 384 -17.71 -4.52 -20.16
N GLY A 385 -18.20 -5.47 -20.96
CA GLY A 385 -18.08 -6.90 -20.66
C GLY A 385 -16.62 -7.38 -20.67
N VAL A 386 -15.86 -7.02 -21.69
CA VAL A 386 -14.44 -7.37 -21.81
C VAL A 386 -13.61 -6.73 -20.70
N GLU A 387 -13.85 -5.47 -20.37
CA GLU A 387 -13.18 -4.76 -19.28
C GLU A 387 -13.40 -5.45 -17.93
N ARG A 388 -14.65 -5.89 -17.63
CA ARG A 388 -14.98 -6.65 -16.41
C ARG A 388 -14.30 -8.02 -16.39
N VAL A 389 -14.35 -8.76 -17.50
CA VAL A 389 -13.69 -10.07 -17.62
C VAL A 389 -12.17 -9.92 -17.48
N LEU A 390 -11.57 -8.94 -18.15
CA LEU A 390 -10.14 -8.65 -18.07
C LEU A 390 -9.73 -8.33 -16.65
N MET A 391 -10.48 -7.48 -15.95
CA MET A 391 -10.24 -7.15 -14.55
C MET A 391 -10.27 -8.40 -13.67
N VAL A 392 -11.30 -9.24 -13.80
CA VAL A 392 -11.43 -10.48 -13.01
C VAL A 392 -10.26 -11.43 -13.30
N VAL A 393 -9.91 -11.62 -14.57
CA VAL A 393 -8.78 -12.48 -14.98
C VAL A 393 -7.46 -11.98 -14.40
N LEU A 394 -7.19 -10.67 -14.49
CA LEU A 394 -5.97 -10.08 -13.97
C LEU A 394 -5.93 -10.13 -12.43
N CYS A 395 -7.03 -9.84 -11.76
CA CYS A 395 -7.14 -9.96 -10.30
C CYS A 395 -6.89 -11.40 -9.85
N LEU A 396 -7.46 -12.40 -10.52
CA LEU A 396 -7.22 -13.81 -10.25
C LEU A 396 -5.76 -14.21 -10.53
N LEU A 397 -5.20 -13.77 -11.66
CA LEU A 397 -3.81 -14.02 -12.02
C LEU A 397 -2.86 -13.50 -10.93
N ILE A 398 -3.02 -12.25 -10.50
CA ILE A 398 -2.19 -11.66 -9.46
C ILE A 398 -2.45 -12.32 -8.10
N ALA A 399 -3.73 -12.55 -7.73
CA ALA A 399 -4.07 -13.15 -6.46
C ALA A 399 -3.51 -14.57 -6.29
N LEU A 400 -3.51 -15.34 -7.37
CA LEU A 400 -2.99 -16.71 -7.35
C LEU A 400 -1.47 -16.78 -7.57
N SER A 401 -0.86 -15.89 -8.32
CA SER A 401 0.58 -15.96 -8.62
C SER A 401 1.46 -15.25 -7.58
N ALA A 402 1.04 -14.09 -7.04
CA ALA A 402 1.86 -13.30 -6.14
C ALA A 402 2.33 -14.04 -4.87
N PRO A 403 1.49 -14.87 -4.19
CA PRO A 403 1.94 -15.65 -3.03
C PRO A 403 3.02 -16.69 -3.34
N ALA A 404 3.08 -17.17 -4.60
CA ALA A 404 4.07 -18.15 -5.03
C ALA A 404 5.37 -17.51 -5.52
N LEU A 405 5.26 -16.35 -6.18
CA LEU A 405 6.41 -15.65 -6.78
C LEU A 405 7.19 -14.78 -5.78
N GLY A 406 6.59 -14.45 -4.65
CA GLY A 406 7.12 -13.48 -3.70
C GLY A 406 6.96 -12.03 -4.17
N ALA A 407 7.30 -11.06 -3.29
CA ALA A 407 7.02 -9.64 -3.52
C ALA A 407 7.68 -9.09 -4.79
N LEU A 408 8.98 -9.36 -5.02
CA LEU A 408 9.68 -8.77 -6.16
C LEU A 408 9.16 -9.27 -7.51
N ARG A 409 9.07 -10.59 -7.69
CA ARG A 409 8.60 -11.19 -8.96
C ARG A 409 7.11 -10.94 -9.19
N GLY A 410 6.31 -10.96 -8.12
CA GLY A 410 4.90 -10.58 -8.15
C GLY A 410 4.71 -9.11 -8.55
N GLY A 411 5.58 -8.21 -8.08
CA GLY A 411 5.61 -6.80 -8.47
C GLY A 411 5.94 -6.60 -9.94
N VAL A 412 6.92 -7.34 -10.47
CA VAL A 412 7.24 -7.33 -11.92
C VAL A 412 6.03 -7.78 -12.74
N LEU A 413 5.36 -8.88 -12.35
CA LEU A 413 4.16 -9.36 -13.04
C LEU A 413 3.02 -8.32 -13.00
N ALA A 414 2.78 -7.71 -11.85
CA ALA A 414 1.77 -6.66 -11.69
C ALA A 414 2.10 -5.43 -12.57
N THR A 415 3.36 -5.03 -12.64
CA THR A 415 3.81 -3.91 -13.50
C THR A 415 3.63 -4.23 -14.97
N LEU A 416 3.95 -5.46 -15.41
CA LEU A 416 3.74 -5.90 -16.79
C LEU A 416 2.23 -5.96 -17.14
N ALA A 417 1.40 -6.46 -16.22
CA ALA A 417 -0.05 -6.50 -16.40
C ALA A 417 -0.63 -5.08 -16.51
N LEU A 418 -0.22 -4.17 -15.61
CA LEU A 418 -0.61 -2.76 -15.64
C LEU A 418 -0.19 -2.09 -16.95
N GLY A 419 1.08 -2.27 -17.35
CA GLY A 419 1.59 -1.76 -18.62
C GLY A 419 0.84 -2.30 -19.83
N GLY A 420 0.49 -3.59 -19.82
CA GLY A 420 -0.32 -4.23 -20.85
C GLY A 420 -1.74 -3.66 -20.97
N VAL A 421 -2.41 -3.40 -19.84
CA VAL A 421 -3.74 -2.76 -19.82
C VAL A 421 -3.69 -1.35 -20.39
N LEU A 422 -2.76 -0.52 -19.91
CA LEU A 422 -2.63 0.86 -20.37
C LEU A 422 -2.22 0.94 -21.85
N ALA A 423 -1.26 0.13 -22.26
CA ALA A 423 -0.82 0.06 -23.65
C ALA A 423 -1.94 -0.47 -24.56
N GLY A 424 -2.67 -1.52 -24.13
CA GLY A 424 -3.79 -2.08 -24.91
C GLY A 424 -4.90 -1.05 -25.13
N SER A 425 -5.32 -0.31 -24.10
CA SER A 425 -6.30 0.77 -24.22
C SER A 425 -5.80 1.90 -25.13
N TRP A 426 -4.53 2.32 -24.97
CA TRP A 426 -3.92 3.33 -25.85
C TRP A 426 -3.88 2.91 -27.33
N PHE A 427 -3.47 1.65 -27.60
CA PHE A 427 -3.44 1.13 -28.97
C PHE A 427 -4.83 1.00 -29.58
N ALA A 428 -5.84 0.59 -28.80
CA ALA A 428 -7.22 0.55 -29.24
C ALA A 428 -7.74 1.94 -29.63
N PHE A 429 -7.44 2.95 -28.81
CA PHE A 429 -7.77 4.35 -29.12
C PHE A 429 -7.07 4.83 -30.38
N ARG A 430 -5.75 4.69 -30.45
CA ARG A 430 -4.94 5.26 -31.54
C ARG A 430 -5.20 4.62 -32.90
N ASN A 431 -5.33 3.29 -32.96
CA ASN A 431 -5.36 2.57 -34.22
C ASN A 431 -6.80 2.28 -34.71
N SER A 432 -7.73 2.12 -33.78
CA SER A 432 -9.10 1.69 -34.11
C SER A 432 -10.17 2.69 -33.66
N GLY A 433 -9.80 3.81 -33.02
CA GLY A 433 -10.77 4.75 -32.46
C GLY A 433 -11.65 4.15 -31.34
N MET A 434 -11.24 3.03 -30.75
CA MET A 434 -12.03 2.35 -29.71
C MET A 434 -11.72 2.91 -28.33
N LEU A 435 -12.78 3.26 -27.60
CA LEU A 435 -12.70 3.75 -26.23
C LEU A 435 -12.83 2.58 -25.24
N LEU A 436 -11.69 2.01 -24.84
CA LEU A 436 -11.62 0.98 -23.81
C LEU A 436 -11.11 1.61 -22.50
N GLU A 437 -11.82 1.34 -21.42
CA GLU A 437 -11.52 1.92 -20.10
C GLU A 437 -10.45 1.09 -19.36
N PRO A 438 -9.24 1.64 -19.12
CA PRO A 438 -8.19 0.91 -18.46
C PRO A 438 -8.23 0.99 -16.92
N ILE A 439 -9.03 1.91 -16.35
CA ILE A 439 -8.93 2.30 -14.94
C ILE A 439 -9.25 1.15 -13.99
N PHE A 440 -10.39 0.49 -14.17
CA PHE A 440 -10.77 -0.60 -13.29
C PHE A 440 -9.83 -1.81 -13.36
N PRO A 441 -9.44 -2.31 -14.55
CA PRO A 441 -8.43 -3.35 -14.64
C PRO A 441 -7.08 -2.95 -14.02
N ALA A 442 -6.65 -1.70 -14.20
CA ALA A 442 -5.42 -1.17 -13.62
C ALA A 442 -5.49 -1.08 -12.09
N LEU A 443 -6.58 -0.53 -11.54
CA LEU A 443 -6.84 -0.48 -10.09
C LEU A 443 -6.92 -1.89 -9.50
N GLY A 444 -7.52 -2.83 -10.22
CA GLY A 444 -7.59 -4.23 -9.82
C GLY A 444 -6.21 -4.83 -9.60
N VAL A 445 -5.34 -4.71 -10.60
CA VAL A 445 -3.96 -5.21 -10.54
C VAL A 445 -3.19 -4.60 -9.36
N VAL A 446 -3.22 -3.28 -9.21
CA VAL A 446 -2.47 -2.55 -8.17
C VAL A 446 -3.00 -2.88 -6.78
N SER A 447 -4.33 -2.77 -6.59
CA SER A 447 -4.94 -2.96 -5.27
C SER A 447 -4.84 -4.40 -4.76
N VAL A 448 -5.04 -5.38 -5.65
CA VAL A 448 -4.89 -6.81 -5.32
C VAL A 448 -3.45 -7.12 -4.95
N TYR A 449 -2.47 -6.62 -5.72
CA TYR A 449 -1.05 -6.81 -5.41
C TYR A 449 -0.67 -6.18 -4.07
N ILE A 450 -1.08 -4.94 -3.80
CA ILE A 450 -0.84 -4.25 -2.52
C ILE A 450 -1.46 -5.04 -1.36
N ALA A 451 -2.71 -5.47 -1.49
CA ALA A 451 -3.41 -6.20 -0.43
C ALA A 451 -2.71 -7.51 -0.06
N ILE A 452 -2.29 -8.28 -1.07
CA ILE A 452 -1.58 -9.54 -0.84
C ILE A 452 -0.21 -9.29 -0.21
N THR A 453 0.54 -8.33 -0.71
CA THR A 453 1.88 -8.01 -0.22
C THR A 453 1.82 -7.50 1.22
N ALA A 454 0.90 -6.58 1.53
CA ALA A 454 0.71 -6.03 2.87
C ALA A 454 0.31 -7.12 3.88
N VAL A 455 -0.66 -7.99 3.54
CA VAL A 455 -1.08 -9.07 4.43
C VAL A 455 0.01 -10.12 4.60
N SER A 456 0.77 -10.43 3.54
CA SER A 456 1.90 -11.37 3.61
C SER A 456 3.01 -10.83 4.51
N PHE A 457 3.38 -9.56 4.35
CA PHE A 457 4.36 -8.88 5.21
C PHE A 457 3.91 -8.86 6.68
N TYR A 458 2.66 -8.49 6.95
CA TYR A 458 2.13 -8.45 8.31
C TYR A 458 2.11 -9.83 8.99
N ARG A 459 1.80 -10.89 8.23
CA ARG A 459 1.81 -12.28 8.74
C ARG A 459 3.23 -12.76 9.04
N GLU A 460 4.20 -12.42 8.19
CA GLU A 460 5.60 -12.77 8.37
C GLU A 460 6.20 -12.07 9.58
N GLU A 461 5.91 -10.78 9.75
CA GLU A 461 6.34 -9.99 10.90
C GLU A 461 5.73 -10.51 12.22
N ARG A 462 4.44 -10.86 12.19
CA ARG A 462 3.77 -11.48 13.34
C ARG A 462 4.35 -12.84 13.71
N ALA A 463 4.69 -13.67 12.73
CA ALA A 463 5.32 -14.97 12.95
C ALA A 463 6.72 -14.80 13.57
N ARG A 464 7.48 -13.81 13.12
CA ARG A 464 8.78 -13.44 13.69
C ARG A 464 8.66 -12.97 15.15
N SER A 465 7.72 -12.08 15.42
CA SER A 465 7.46 -11.56 16.76
C SER A 465 7.02 -12.66 17.76
N HIS A 466 6.24 -13.65 17.31
CA HIS A 466 5.85 -14.78 18.15
C HIS A 466 7.03 -15.67 18.54
N ILE A 467 7.99 -15.88 17.64
CA ILE A 467 9.21 -16.64 17.92
C ILE A 467 10.05 -15.88 18.96
N HIS A 468 10.28 -14.59 18.77
CA HIS A 468 10.99 -13.75 19.73
C HIS A 468 10.33 -13.81 21.12
N ASN A 469 9.05 -13.55 21.24
CA ASN A 469 8.34 -13.54 22.53
C ASN A 469 8.30 -14.89 23.26
N ALA A 470 8.41 -16.01 22.54
CA ALA A 470 8.41 -17.34 23.14
C ALA A 470 9.78 -17.70 23.74
N PHE A 471 10.87 -17.21 23.16
CA PHE A 471 12.24 -17.53 23.54
C PHE A 471 12.94 -16.47 24.38
N ASP A 472 12.52 -15.19 24.35
CA ASP A 472 13.08 -14.08 25.13
C ASP A 472 13.11 -14.32 26.64
N ARG A 473 12.31 -15.25 27.15
CA ARG A 473 12.27 -15.60 28.58
C ARG A 473 13.29 -16.66 29.01
N TYR A 474 13.90 -17.34 28.02
CA TYR A 474 14.75 -18.50 28.27
C TYR A 474 16.16 -18.38 27.67
N LEU A 475 16.34 -17.50 26.72
CA LEU A 475 17.56 -17.33 25.95
C LEU A 475 17.94 -15.86 25.85
N SER A 476 19.23 -15.57 25.72
CA SER A 476 19.64 -14.18 25.45
C SER A 476 19.12 -13.67 24.13
N PRO A 477 18.83 -12.36 23.98
CA PRO A 477 18.29 -11.77 22.74
C PRO A 477 19.12 -12.12 21.49
N GLU A 478 20.44 -12.19 21.62
CA GLU A 478 21.36 -12.51 20.52
C GLU A 478 21.20 -13.95 20.04
N LEU A 479 20.91 -14.88 20.94
CA LEU A 479 20.68 -16.29 20.61
C LEU A 479 19.32 -16.48 19.93
N VAL A 480 18.29 -15.77 20.40
CA VAL A 480 16.96 -15.76 19.75
C VAL A 480 17.08 -15.27 18.32
N ASP A 481 17.86 -14.21 18.08
CA ASP A 481 18.13 -13.69 16.74
C ASP A 481 18.85 -14.71 15.84
N ARG A 482 19.80 -15.45 16.38
CA ARG A 482 20.53 -16.49 15.63
C ARG A 482 19.61 -17.66 15.24
N ILE A 483 18.78 -18.13 16.17
CA ILE A 483 17.80 -19.19 15.93
C ILE A 483 16.72 -18.73 14.93
N ALA A 484 16.29 -17.47 15.03
CA ALA A 484 15.30 -16.90 14.10
C ALA A 484 15.83 -16.78 12.65
N ARG A 485 17.16 -16.63 12.48
CA ARG A 485 17.82 -16.59 11.16
C ARG A 485 18.02 -17.98 10.54
N ASP A 486 18.30 -18.99 11.38
CA ASP A 486 18.53 -20.37 10.92
C ASP A 486 17.85 -21.40 11.84
N PRO A 487 16.56 -21.69 11.64
CA PRO A 487 15.81 -22.68 12.44
C PRO A 487 16.34 -24.11 12.35
N GLY A 488 17.19 -24.42 11.37
CA GLY A 488 17.78 -25.74 11.18
C GLY A 488 18.81 -26.11 12.24
N GLN A 489 19.29 -25.15 13.04
CA GLN A 489 20.23 -25.41 14.16
C GLN A 489 19.55 -25.99 15.41
N LEU A 490 18.26 -26.23 15.40
CA LEU A 490 17.49 -26.86 16.50
C LEU A 490 17.49 -28.40 16.44
N GLU A 491 18.44 -29.02 15.75
CA GLU A 491 18.58 -30.47 15.78
C GLU A 491 19.20 -30.96 17.10
N LEU A 492 18.86 -32.20 17.51
CA LEU A 492 19.50 -32.89 18.63
C LEU A 492 21.00 -33.06 18.36
N GLY A 493 21.84 -32.56 19.25
CA GLY A 493 23.28 -32.65 19.12
C GLY A 493 24.01 -31.69 20.06
N GLY A 494 25.29 -31.87 20.20
CA GLY A 494 26.15 -30.99 20.99
C GLY A 494 27.56 -30.97 20.44
N GLU A 495 28.30 -29.93 20.80
CA GLU A 495 29.69 -29.75 20.49
C GLU A 495 30.52 -29.72 21.79
N VAL A 496 31.78 -30.18 21.73
CA VAL A 496 32.70 -30.11 22.86
C VAL A 496 33.39 -28.75 22.86
N ARG A 497 33.18 -27.97 23.94
CA ARG A 497 33.80 -26.64 24.15
C ARG A 497 34.46 -26.55 25.51
N GLN A 498 35.43 -25.64 25.64
CA GLN A 498 35.90 -25.18 26.93
C GLN A 498 34.83 -24.28 27.54
N MET A 499 34.32 -24.66 28.70
CA MET A 499 33.20 -23.97 29.34
C MET A 499 33.60 -23.60 30.79
N THR A 500 33.11 -22.47 31.26
CA THR A 500 33.09 -22.19 32.69
C THR A 500 31.69 -22.41 33.23
N VAL A 501 31.60 -23.15 34.32
CA VAL A 501 30.34 -23.57 34.93
C VAL A 501 30.23 -23.04 36.34
N LEU A 502 29.06 -22.54 36.69
CA LEU A 502 28.69 -22.06 38.00
C LEU A 502 27.51 -22.87 38.55
N PHE A 503 27.68 -23.39 39.75
CA PHE A 503 26.57 -23.82 40.60
C PHE A 503 26.48 -22.88 41.79
N SER A 504 25.26 -22.44 42.13
CA SER A 504 24.99 -21.75 43.38
C SER A 504 23.78 -22.36 44.07
N ASP A 505 23.83 -22.47 45.41
CA ASP A 505 22.76 -23.02 46.25
C ASP A 505 22.57 -22.20 47.52
N VAL A 506 21.34 -22.18 48.07
CA VAL A 506 21.00 -21.42 49.28
C VAL A 506 21.32 -22.23 50.52
N ARG A 507 22.14 -21.68 51.42
CA ARG A 507 22.51 -22.36 52.62
C ARG A 507 21.32 -22.56 53.58
N GLY A 508 21.04 -23.83 53.87
CA GLY A 508 19.99 -24.22 54.81
C GLY A 508 18.56 -23.98 54.27
N PHE A 509 18.39 -24.03 52.98
CA PHE A 509 17.08 -23.83 52.31
C PHE A 509 15.96 -24.73 52.87
N SER A 510 16.26 -25.97 53.25
CA SER A 510 15.26 -26.87 53.87
C SER A 510 14.63 -26.25 55.12
N ARG A 511 15.41 -25.56 55.96
CA ARG A 511 14.89 -24.83 57.12
C ARG A 511 14.10 -23.59 56.77
N ILE A 512 14.48 -22.94 55.66
CA ILE A 512 13.76 -21.79 55.13
C ILE A 512 12.41 -22.26 54.59
N SER A 513 12.37 -23.32 53.76
CA SER A 513 11.17 -23.85 53.19
C SER A 513 10.14 -24.38 54.17
N GLU A 514 10.58 -24.87 55.34
CA GLU A 514 9.68 -25.30 56.40
C GLU A 514 8.98 -24.14 57.13
N ARG A 515 9.49 -22.91 57.00
CA ARG A 515 8.92 -21.71 57.66
C ARG A 515 7.87 -20.99 56.85
N PHE A 516 7.84 -21.19 55.55
CA PHE A 516 6.97 -20.49 54.62
C PHE A 516 5.88 -21.38 54.03
N GLY A 517 4.71 -20.82 53.78
CA GLY A 517 3.71 -21.43 52.93
C GLY A 517 4.19 -21.53 51.48
N PRO A 518 3.62 -22.43 50.64
CA PRO A 518 4.09 -22.63 49.26
C PRO A 518 4.12 -21.37 48.42
N GLN A 519 3.14 -20.46 48.59
CA GLN A 519 3.07 -19.20 47.86
C GLN A 519 4.10 -18.19 48.32
N GLU A 520 4.33 -18.11 49.62
CA GLU A 520 5.36 -17.22 50.21
C GLU A 520 6.76 -17.68 49.82
N LEU A 521 6.99 -19.01 49.80
CA LEU A 521 8.26 -19.59 49.35
C LEU A 521 8.55 -19.26 47.88
N ILE A 522 7.55 -19.31 47.01
CA ILE A 522 7.68 -18.88 45.58
C ILE A 522 8.03 -17.40 45.55
N GLY A 523 7.35 -16.54 46.31
CA GLY A 523 7.67 -15.11 46.40
C GLY A 523 9.09 -14.85 46.83
N PHE A 524 9.58 -15.53 47.88
CA PHE A 524 10.97 -15.48 48.33
C PHE A 524 11.96 -15.90 47.22
N LEU A 525 11.70 -17.03 46.54
CA LEU A 525 12.57 -17.51 45.47
C LEU A 525 12.62 -16.52 44.31
N ILE A 526 11.50 -15.93 43.92
CA ILE A 526 11.47 -14.92 42.87
C ILE A 526 12.30 -13.69 43.25
N ASN A 527 12.14 -13.21 44.49
CA ASN A 527 12.85 -12.03 44.98
C ASN A 527 14.38 -12.30 45.13
N LEU A 528 14.78 -13.53 45.36
CA LEU A 528 16.20 -13.95 45.44
C LEU A 528 16.77 -14.22 44.04
N LEU A 529 16.10 -15.09 43.24
CA LEU A 529 16.66 -15.58 42.00
C LEU A 529 16.68 -14.52 40.89
N THR A 530 15.71 -13.57 40.86
CA THR A 530 15.69 -12.53 39.86
C THR A 530 16.95 -11.66 39.85
N PRO A 531 17.35 -11.03 40.97
CA PRO A 531 18.57 -10.23 40.98
C PRO A 531 19.86 -11.06 40.77
N MET A 532 19.86 -12.33 41.19
CA MET A 532 20.98 -13.22 40.89
C MET A 532 21.10 -13.52 39.41
N THR A 533 19.99 -13.77 38.77
CA THR A 533 19.92 -14.00 37.32
C THR A 533 20.33 -12.75 36.52
N ASP A 534 19.90 -11.57 36.96
CA ASP A 534 20.28 -10.31 36.34
C ASP A 534 21.80 -10.09 36.35
N VAL A 535 22.46 -10.42 37.47
CA VAL A 535 23.93 -10.39 37.59
C VAL A 535 24.59 -11.37 36.62
N LEU A 536 24.10 -12.61 36.54
CA LEU A 536 24.64 -13.64 35.67
C LEU A 536 24.52 -13.24 34.19
N LEU A 537 23.33 -12.75 33.77
CA LEU A 537 23.08 -12.31 32.39
C LEU A 537 23.91 -11.07 32.04
N ALA A 538 24.05 -10.10 32.95
CA ALA A 538 24.91 -8.94 32.77
C ALA A 538 26.37 -9.29 32.50
N ARG A 539 26.83 -10.45 33.03
CA ARG A 539 28.15 -11.01 32.83
C ARG A 539 28.21 -12.09 31.74
N LYS A 540 27.23 -12.09 30.79
CA LYS A 540 27.15 -12.97 29.63
C LYS A 540 26.97 -14.45 29.94
N ALA A 541 26.45 -14.80 31.13
CA ALA A 541 26.10 -16.18 31.43
C ALA A 541 24.92 -16.67 30.62
N THR A 542 24.91 -17.94 30.27
CA THR A 542 23.73 -18.69 29.86
C THR A 542 23.18 -19.43 31.07
N ILE A 543 21.91 -19.20 31.40
CA ILE A 543 21.23 -19.94 32.46
C ILE A 543 20.76 -21.27 31.91
N ASP A 544 21.23 -22.38 32.44
CA ASP A 544 20.73 -23.70 32.08
C ASP A 544 19.37 -23.95 32.73
N LYS A 545 19.31 -23.98 34.01
CA LYS A 545 18.10 -24.25 34.79
C LYS A 545 18.18 -23.81 36.24
N TYR A 546 17.03 -23.71 36.87
CA TYR A 546 16.92 -23.64 38.32
C TYR A 546 16.56 -25.03 38.85
N ILE A 547 17.26 -25.46 39.88
CA ILE A 547 17.07 -26.77 40.55
C ILE A 547 16.62 -26.50 41.99
N GLY A 548 15.31 -26.22 42.15
CA GLY A 548 14.82 -25.71 43.44
C GLY A 548 15.31 -24.30 43.72
N ASP A 549 16.17 -24.13 44.70
CA ASP A 549 16.85 -22.89 45.08
C ASP A 549 18.23 -22.73 44.43
N ALA A 550 18.73 -23.76 43.75
CA ALA A 550 20.01 -23.75 43.06
C ALA A 550 19.92 -23.16 41.63
N VAL A 551 20.97 -22.49 41.23
CA VAL A 551 21.14 -21.97 39.86
C VAL A 551 22.33 -22.70 39.22
N LEU A 552 22.06 -23.19 37.99
CA LEU A 552 23.13 -23.68 37.09
C LEU A 552 23.26 -22.70 35.92
N ALA A 553 24.45 -22.14 35.81
CA ALA A 553 24.79 -21.22 34.71
C ALA A 553 26.17 -21.58 34.13
N PHE A 554 26.38 -21.17 32.88
CA PHE A 554 27.65 -21.41 32.21
C PHE A 554 27.98 -20.30 31.20
N TRP A 555 29.25 -20.25 30.79
CA TRP A 555 29.78 -19.28 29.84
C TRP A 555 30.46 -19.96 28.67
N ASN A 556 30.74 -19.21 27.60
CA ASN A 556 31.35 -19.60 26.34
C ASN A 556 30.47 -20.47 25.43
N ALA A 557 29.18 -20.47 25.67
CA ALA A 557 28.16 -21.01 24.77
C ALA A 557 26.79 -20.36 25.06
N PRO A 558 25.93 -20.18 24.08
CA PRO A 558 26.06 -20.50 22.66
C PRO A 558 26.95 -19.52 21.90
N LEU A 559 27.26 -18.37 22.46
CA LEU A 559 28.20 -17.39 21.94
C LEU A 559 29.59 -17.58 22.48
N ASP A 560 30.61 -17.37 21.66
CA ASP A 560 31.99 -17.39 22.09
C ASP A 560 32.26 -16.22 23.05
N ASP A 561 32.83 -16.50 24.22
CA ASP A 561 33.25 -15.50 25.18
C ASP A 561 34.71 -15.77 25.57
N PRO A 562 35.69 -15.06 25.02
CA PRO A 562 37.10 -15.25 25.31
C PRO A 562 37.46 -14.95 26.76
N ASP A 563 36.62 -14.21 27.50
CA ASP A 563 36.83 -13.81 28.89
C ASP A 563 35.94 -14.60 29.86
N HIS A 564 35.45 -15.77 29.45
CA HIS A 564 34.43 -16.55 30.16
C HIS A 564 34.82 -16.91 31.58
N GLU A 565 36.12 -17.18 31.85
CA GLU A 565 36.61 -17.48 33.19
C GLU A 565 36.51 -16.26 34.10
N GLN A 566 36.94 -15.09 33.59
CA GLN A 566 36.89 -13.84 34.36
C GLN A 566 35.45 -13.37 34.58
N ASN A 567 34.59 -13.47 33.57
CA ASN A 567 33.18 -13.12 33.66
C ASN A 567 32.47 -13.96 34.73
N ALA A 568 32.78 -15.26 34.81
CA ALA A 568 32.23 -16.15 35.84
C ALA A 568 32.72 -15.78 37.25
N ALA A 569 33.99 -15.46 37.41
CA ALA A 569 34.54 -15.02 38.69
C ALA A 569 33.93 -13.71 39.17
N TYR A 570 33.82 -12.71 38.29
CA TYR A 570 33.14 -11.44 38.61
C TYR A 570 31.66 -11.65 38.93
N ALA A 571 30.95 -12.48 38.16
CA ALA A 571 29.54 -12.80 38.41
C ALA A 571 29.36 -13.39 39.83
N ALA A 572 30.18 -14.35 40.23
CA ALA A 572 30.10 -14.95 41.53
C ALA A 572 30.33 -13.92 42.68
N LEU A 573 31.31 -13.03 42.53
CA LEU A 573 31.57 -11.96 43.50
C LEU A 573 30.40 -10.96 43.55
N GLU A 574 29.87 -10.53 42.40
CA GLU A 574 28.73 -9.62 42.33
C GLU A 574 27.44 -10.24 42.88
N MET A 575 27.22 -11.55 42.70
CA MET A 575 26.12 -12.27 43.34
C MET A 575 26.19 -12.16 44.87
N LEU A 576 27.37 -12.32 45.48
CA LEU A 576 27.54 -12.15 46.93
C LEU A 576 27.28 -10.71 47.38
N GLU A 577 27.75 -9.71 46.63
CA GLU A 577 27.50 -8.31 46.97
C GLU A 577 25.99 -7.95 46.77
N THR A 578 25.33 -8.49 45.75
CA THR A 578 23.89 -8.32 45.55
C THR A 578 23.12 -8.99 46.70
N LEU A 579 23.51 -10.18 47.15
CA LEU A 579 22.88 -10.85 48.27
C LEU A 579 23.05 -10.07 49.58
N LYS A 580 24.22 -9.47 49.81
CA LYS A 580 24.44 -8.59 50.97
C LYS A 580 23.47 -7.41 50.97
N ARG A 581 23.29 -6.77 49.80
CA ARG A 581 22.31 -5.69 49.64
C ARG A 581 20.91 -6.17 49.91
N LEU A 582 20.49 -7.29 49.30
CA LEU A 582 19.16 -7.88 49.50
C LEU A 582 18.90 -8.20 51.00
N ASN A 583 19.87 -8.73 51.71
CA ASN A 583 19.74 -8.99 53.14
C ASN A 583 19.52 -7.72 53.95
N VAL A 584 20.10 -6.59 53.56
CA VAL A 584 19.90 -5.27 54.20
C VAL A 584 18.57 -4.68 53.85
N ASP A 585 18.24 -4.63 52.57
CA ASP A 585 17.04 -3.98 52.01
C ASP A 585 15.77 -4.72 52.44
N SER A 586 15.81 -6.06 52.47
CA SER A 586 14.67 -6.92 52.83
C SER A 586 14.64 -7.29 54.31
N ALA A 587 15.53 -6.75 55.14
CA ALA A 587 15.59 -7.10 56.57
C ALA A 587 14.29 -6.88 57.37
N ARG A 588 13.38 -6.03 56.85
CA ARG A 588 12.07 -5.73 57.45
C ARG A 588 10.91 -6.41 56.73
N ASP A 589 11.17 -7.13 55.67
CA ASP A 589 10.14 -7.83 54.90
C ASP A 589 9.80 -9.15 55.58
N PRO A 590 8.55 -9.38 56.01
CA PRO A 590 8.15 -10.67 56.60
C PRO A 590 8.34 -11.86 55.63
N ALA A 591 8.35 -11.61 54.33
CA ALA A 591 8.60 -12.62 53.32
C ALA A 591 10.10 -12.94 53.13
N TRP A 592 11.02 -12.26 53.82
CA TRP A 592 12.45 -12.53 53.80
C TRP A 592 12.84 -13.32 55.05
N PRO A 593 13.54 -14.47 54.90
CA PRO A 593 13.76 -15.39 56.04
C PRO A 593 14.85 -14.93 57.06
N GLY A 594 15.33 -13.71 56.95
CA GLY A 594 16.43 -13.16 57.71
C GLY A 594 17.74 -13.16 56.93
N GLN A 595 18.89 -13.51 57.56
CA GLN A 595 20.15 -13.57 56.81
C GLN A 595 20.20 -14.78 55.89
N VAL A 596 20.15 -14.53 54.60
CA VAL A 596 20.31 -15.54 53.53
C VAL A 596 21.79 -15.60 53.15
N ALA A 597 22.31 -16.79 52.92
CA ALA A 597 23.65 -17.03 52.43
C ALA A 597 23.63 -18.05 51.31
N ILE A 598 24.51 -17.91 50.33
CA ILE A 598 24.67 -18.86 49.21
C ILE A 598 26.09 -19.45 49.21
N GLY A 599 26.21 -20.67 48.70
CA GLY A 599 27.45 -21.27 48.27
C GLY A 599 27.57 -21.21 46.76
N ILE A 600 28.79 -20.99 46.25
CA ILE A 600 29.04 -20.94 44.80
C ILE A 600 30.27 -21.82 44.50
N GLY A 601 30.09 -22.78 43.58
CA GLY A 601 31.15 -23.59 43.02
C GLY A 601 31.41 -23.21 41.55
N LEU A 602 32.64 -22.91 41.22
CA LEU A 602 33.08 -22.54 39.89
C LEU A 602 34.14 -23.52 39.37
N ASN A 603 33.98 -23.96 38.13
CA ASN A 603 35.00 -24.75 37.46
C ASN A 603 35.02 -24.47 35.96
N THR A 604 36.20 -24.70 35.32
CA THR A 604 36.34 -24.60 33.87
C THR A 604 36.92 -25.91 33.31
N GLY A 605 36.52 -26.22 32.07
CA GLY A 605 37.01 -27.42 31.40
C GLY A 605 36.13 -27.83 30.21
N PRO A 606 36.47 -28.93 29.53
CA PRO A 606 35.71 -29.40 28.40
C PRO A 606 34.33 -29.92 28.81
N CYS A 607 33.29 -29.41 28.14
CA CYS A 607 31.89 -29.88 28.25
C CYS A 607 31.30 -30.09 26.87
N CYS A 608 30.39 -31.06 26.76
CA CYS A 608 29.51 -31.14 25.60
C CYS A 608 28.31 -30.24 25.85
N VAL A 609 28.11 -29.23 24.99
CA VAL A 609 27.01 -28.23 25.07
C VAL A 609 26.18 -28.30 23.81
N GLY A 610 24.85 -28.19 23.94
CA GLY A 610 23.94 -28.22 22.79
C GLY A 610 22.51 -28.57 23.19
N ASN A 611 21.70 -28.90 22.16
CA ASN A 611 20.30 -29.29 22.37
C ASN A 611 20.19 -30.73 22.86
N MET A 612 19.93 -30.86 24.15
CA MET A 612 19.84 -32.13 24.83
C MET A 612 18.39 -32.47 25.21
N GLY A 613 18.09 -33.75 25.38
CA GLY A 613 16.77 -34.22 25.80
C GLY A 613 16.17 -35.26 24.88
N SER A 614 14.84 -35.22 24.72
CA SER A 614 14.11 -36.12 23.84
C SER A 614 13.58 -35.38 22.60
N ARG A 615 13.13 -36.10 21.59
CA ARG A 615 12.49 -35.52 20.40
C ARG A 615 11.26 -34.64 20.73
N GLN A 616 10.68 -34.82 21.92
CA GLN A 616 9.50 -34.10 22.35
C GLN A 616 9.81 -32.92 23.29
N ARG A 617 10.98 -32.95 23.97
CA ARG A 617 11.41 -31.91 24.89
C ARG A 617 12.92 -31.70 24.79
N LEU A 618 13.27 -30.58 24.19
CA LEU A 618 14.63 -30.12 24.02
C LEU A 618 14.95 -29.06 25.07
N SER A 619 16.17 -29.10 25.61
CA SER A 619 16.77 -28.03 26.43
C SER A 619 18.17 -27.78 25.90
N TYR A 620 18.55 -26.53 25.75
CA TYR A 620 19.94 -26.18 25.53
C TYR A 620 20.66 -26.30 26.86
N SER A 621 21.60 -27.25 26.98
CA SER A 621 22.23 -27.60 28.25
C SER A 621 23.67 -28.13 28.01
N LEU A 622 24.36 -28.40 29.05
CA LEU A 622 25.73 -28.95 29.01
C LEU A 622 25.85 -30.18 29.86
N ILE A 623 26.81 -31.05 29.49
CA ILE A 623 27.17 -32.26 30.22
C ILE A 623 28.69 -32.46 30.16
N GLY A 624 29.26 -32.87 31.26
CA GLY A 624 30.71 -33.14 31.38
C GLY A 624 31.16 -33.28 32.82
N ASP A 625 32.37 -33.81 33.02
CA ASP A 625 32.99 -33.94 34.35
C ASP A 625 33.17 -32.56 35.02
N THR A 626 33.46 -31.54 34.21
CA THR A 626 33.56 -30.14 34.65
C THR A 626 32.30 -29.65 35.37
N VAL A 627 31.11 -30.07 34.90
CA VAL A 627 29.80 -29.72 35.50
C VAL A 627 29.64 -30.36 36.85
N ASN A 628 29.99 -31.67 36.95
CA ASN A 628 29.91 -32.42 38.18
C ASN A 628 30.87 -31.85 39.25
N LEU A 629 32.07 -31.46 38.82
CA LEU A 629 33.08 -30.87 39.74
C LEU A 629 32.56 -29.49 40.24
N ALA A 630 32.03 -28.63 39.43
CA ALA A 630 31.45 -27.35 39.84
C ALA A 630 30.35 -27.53 40.91
N SER A 631 29.43 -28.51 40.69
CA SER A 631 28.37 -28.84 41.66
C SER A 631 28.95 -29.33 43.00
N ARG A 632 30.03 -30.15 42.97
CA ARG A 632 30.66 -30.63 44.19
C ARG A 632 31.43 -29.53 44.91
N LEU A 633 32.08 -28.63 44.17
CA LEU A 633 32.72 -27.45 44.75
C LEU A 633 31.70 -26.58 45.49
N GLU A 634 30.50 -26.39 44.89
CA GLU A 634 29.42 -25.69 45.58
C GLU A 634 29.11 -26.36 46.95
N SER A 635 28.85 -27.66 46.93
CA SER A 635 28.52 -28.40 48.19
C SER A 635 29.62 -28.31 49.22
N LEU A 636 30.89 -28.31 48.81
CA LEU A 636 32.08 -28.18 49.73
C LEU A 636 32.20 -26.77 50.29
N THR A 637 31.59 -25.75 49.72
CA THR A 637 31.60 -24.39 50.32
C THR A 637 31.08 -24.39 51.74
N LYS A 638 30.11 -25.26 52.04
CA LYS A 638 29.57 -25.44 53.39
C LYS A 638 30.61 -26.10 54.37
N ALA A 639 31.29 -27.11 53.87
CA ALA A 639 32.29 -27.83 54.72
C ALA A 639 33.46 -26.91 55.06
N TYR A 640 33.95 -26.14 54.05
CA TYR A 640 35.06 -25.20 54.27
C TYR A 640 34.62 -23.85 54.84
N ALA A 641 33.33 -23.63 55.02
CA ALA A 641 32.74 -22.38 55.51
C ALA A 641 33.15 -21.14 54.67
N VAL A 642 33.36 -21.31 53.39
CA VAL A 642 33.67 -20.24 52.44
C VAL A 642 32.50 -20.04 51.47
N ASN A 643 32.36 -18.86 50.84
CA ASN A 643 31.23 -18.57 49.96
C ASN A 643 31.45 -19.02 48.53
N ILE A 644 32.68 -18.95 48.00
CA ILE A 644 33.01 -19.32 46.63
C ILE A 644 34.21 -20.28 46.64
N LEU A 645 34.02 -21.45 46.03
CA LEU A 645 35.09 -22.39 45.71
C LEU A 645 35.35 -22.50 44.22
N VAL A 646 36.63 -22.56 43.89
CA VAL A 646 37.12 -22.61 42.49
C VAL A 646 38.01 -23.83 42.35
N GLY A 647 37.86 -24.59 41.25
CA GLY A 647 38.72 -25.70 40.89
C GLY A 647 40.08 -25.24 40.32
N GLU A 648 41.06 -26.15 40.31
CA GLU A 648 42.45 -25.89 39.90
C GLU A 648 42.56 -25.32 38.50
N ASP A 649 41.83 -25.91 37.53
CA ASP A 649 41.85 -25.49 36.12
C ASP A 649 41.36 -24.03 35.93
N LEU A 650 40.34 -23.62 36.69
CA LEU A 650 39.83 -22.25 36.65
C LEU A 650 40.76 -21.29 37.40
N ALA A 651 41.28 -21.71 38.57
CA ALA A 651 42.21 -20.90 39.36
C ALA A 651 43.46 -20.50 38.55
N ALA A 652 44.01 -21.44 37.78
CA ALA A 652 45.15 -21.21 36.89
C ALA A 652 44.85 -20.20 35.76
N ARG A 653 43.58 -20.00 35.41
CA ARG A 653 43.11 -19.08 34.34
C ARG A 653 42.54 -17.76 34.86
N LEU A 654 42.67 -17.53 36.18
CA LEU A 654 42.28 -16.28 36.85
C LEU A 654 43.50 -15.52 37.38
N PRO A 655 44.48 -15.15 36.51
CA PRO A 655 45.68 -14.47 37.01
C PRO A 655 45.27 -13.11 37.59
N GLY A 656 45.75 -12.87 38.80
CA GLY A 656 45.52 -11.61 39.50
C GLY A 656 44.30 -11.59 40.43
N PHE A 657 43.35 -12.52 40.32
CA PHE A 657 42.25 -12.59 41.30
C PHE A 657 42.77 -13.01 42.70
N ALA A 658 42.08 -12.57 43.71
CA ALA A 658 42.44 -12.90 45.14
C ALA A 658 41.98 -14.34 45.45
N LEU A 659 42.84 -15.32 45.16
CA LEU A 659 42.63 -16.75 45.34
C LEU A 659 43.55 -17.26 46.51
N ILE A 660 42.98 -18.07 47.41
CA ILE A 660 43.70 -18.75 48.45
C ILE A 660 43.50 -20.26 48.30
N GLU A 661 44.56 -21.03 48.15
CA GLU A 661 44.52 -22.49 48.21
C GLU A 661 44.00 -22.96 49.55
N LEU A 662 42.96 -23.81 49.52
CA LEU A 662 42.40 -24.34 50.78
C LEU A 662 42.82 -25.78 51.07
N ASP A 663 42.85 -26.63 50.06
CA ASP A 663 43.10 -28.05 50.23
C ASP A 663 43.43 -28.76 48.90
N ILE A 664 43.90 -30.00 48.96
CA ILE A 664 43.87 -30.98 47.89
C ILE A 664 42.89 -32.06 48.31
N ILE A 665 41.87 -32.29 47.49
CA ILE A 665 40.81 -33.23 47.83
C ILE A 665 40.69 -34.33 46.79
N ARG A 666 40.32 -35.51 47.23
CA ARG A 666 39.88 -36.58 46.34
C ARG A 666 38.37 -36.62 46.37
N VAL A 667 37.79 -36.29 45.22
CA VAL A 667 36.33 -36.20 45.05
C VAL A 667 35.76 -37.58 44.72
N VAL A 668 34.67 -38.00 45.38
CA VAL A 668 34.04 -39.32 45.15
C VAL A 668 33.76 -39.52 43.66
N GLY A 669 34.29 -40.63 43.06
CA GLY A 669 34.11 -40.94 41.63
C GLY A 669 35.11 -40.28 40.67
N ARG A 670 36.18 -39.65 41.20
CA ARG A 670 37.33 -39.17 40.44
C ARG A 670 38.63 -39.68 41.09
N ASP A 671 39.49 -40.34 40.33
CA ASP A 671 40.75 -40.88 40.86
C ASP A 671 41.81 -39.79 41.01
N ALA A 672 41.79 -38.76 40.20
CA ALA A 672 42.71 -37.65 40.25
C ALA A 672 42.35 -36.69 41.39
N PRO A 673 43.31 -36.32 42.22
CA PRO A 673 43.11 -35.29 43.24
C PRO A 673 42.94 -33.92 42.62
N GLU A 674 42.16 -33.07 43.28
CA GLU A 674 41.83 -31.72 42.79
C GLU A 674 42.25 -30.69 43.89
N ARG A 675 42.99 -29.65 43.47
CA ARG A 675 43.21 -28.49 44.30
C ARG A 675 42.04 -27.57 44.33
N ILE A 676 41.65 -27.12 45.49
CA ILE A 676 40.50 -26.19 45.59
C ILE A 676 40.98 -24.86 46.20
N PHE A 677 40.40 -23.79 45.67
CA PHE A 677 40.73 -22.43 46.03
C PHE A 677 39.51 -21.67 46.50
N ALA A 678 39.65 -20.81 47.51
CA ALA A 678 38.64 -19.81 47.84
C ALA A 678 38.86 -18.56 46.97
N LEU A 679 37.83 -18.10 46.28
CA LEU A 679 37.84 -16.79 45.63
C LEU A 679 37.39 -15.73 46.64
N MET A 680 38.35 -14.94 47.14
CA MET A 680 38.14 -13.94 48.19
C MET A 680 37.76 -12.57 47.66
N GLY A 681 38.12 -12.24 46.41
CA GLY A 681 37.80 -10.94 45.78
C GLY A 681 38.40 -10.73 44.41
N PRO A 682 38.12 -9.56 43.83
CA PRO A 682 38.61 -9.16 42.51
C PRO A 682 40.15 -8.89 42.55
N PRO A 683 40.76 -8.62 41.38
CA PRO A 683 42.23 -8.40 41.31
C PRO A 683 42.79 -7.32 42.22
N GLU A 684 42.03 -6.30 42.53
CA GLU A 684 42.44 -5.21 43.41
C GLU A 684 42.79 -5.74 44.83
N LEU A 685 42.07 -6.76 45.31
CA LEU A 685 42.29 -7.35 46.61
C LEU A 685 43.59 -8.19 46.66
N SER A 686 44.01 -8.75 45.52
CA SER A 686 45.23 -9.61 45.48
C SER A 686 46.51 -8.89 45.88
N SER A 687 46.53 -7.56 45.74
CA SER A 687 47.68 -6.71 46.16
C SER A 687 47.52 -6.10 47.51
N ASP A 688 46.43 -6.38 48.20
CA ASP A 688 46.24 -5.91 49.61
C ASP A 688 47.17 -6.64 50.57
N ALA A 689 47.82 -5.87 51.47
CA ALA A 689 48.83 -6.41 52.42
C ALA A 689 48.21 -7.47 53.29
N THR A 690 46.96 -7.32 53.73
CA THR A 690 46.26 -8.28 54.60
C THR A 690 45.97 -9.59 53.86
N PHE A 691 45.59 -9.46 52.53
CA PHE A 691 45.39 -10.64 51.68
C PHE A 691 46.66 -11.42 51.45
N VAL A 692 47.80 -10.76 51.15
CA VAL A 692 49.08 -11.36 50.87
C VAL A 692 49.58 -12.07 52.14
N GLU A 693 49.47 -11.42 53.31
CA GLU A 693 49.86 -12.00 54.60
C GLU A 693 48.99 -13.22 54.98
N THR A 694 47.67 -13.12 54.77
CA THR A 694 46.69 -14.21 54.94
C THR A 694 47.04 -15.42 54.09
N GLY A 695 47.31 -15.18 52.80
CA GLY A 695 47.70 -16.20 51.82
C GLY A 695 49.00 -16.88 52.21
N SER A 696 50.02 -16.11 52.70
CA SER A 696 51.27 -16.64 53.17
C SER A 696 51.08 -17.54 54.41
N ARG A 697 50.24 -17.12 55.34
CA ARG A 697 49.91 -17.91 56.53
C ARG A 697 49.18 -19.20 56.18
N MET A 698 48.26 -19.16 55.20
CA MET A 698 47.57 -20.36 54.76
C MET A 698 48.51 -21.31 54.03
N SER A 699 49.38 -20.82 53.16
CA SER A 699 50.42 -21.65 52.53
C SER A 699 51.30 -22.32 53.47
N ALA A 700 51.79 -21.62 54.55
CA ALA A 700 52.60 -22.19 55.63
C ALA A 700 51.82 -23.26 56.37
N LEU A 701 50.52 -23.10 56.62
CA LEU A 701 49.69 -24.13 57.25
C LEU A 701 49.57 -25.37 56.33
N LEU A 702 49.32 -25.21 55.07
CA LEU A 702 49.22 -26.35 54.16
C LEU A 702 50.50 -27.09 53.95
N GLU A 703 51.66 -26.39 53.93
CA GLU A 703 52.96 -26.98 53.80
C GLU A 703 53.30 -27.81 55.08
N ALA A 704 53.12 -27.24 56.28
CA ALA A 704 53.30 -27.92 57.54
C ALA A 704 52.36 -29.13 57.66
N TYR A 705 51.12 -29.01 57.31
CA TYR A 705 50.13 -30.08 57.35
C TYR A 705 50.50 -31.24 56.42
N ARG A 706 50.90 -30.97 55.20
CA ARG A 706 51.26 -31.96 54.16
C ARG A 706 52.63 -32.62 54.51
N SER A 707 53.55 -31.89 55.14
CA SER A 707 54.82 -32.43 55.60
C SER A 707 54.72 -33.18 56.97
N ARG A 708 53.52 -33.26 57.55
CA ARG A 708 53.22 -33.91 58.84
C ARG A 708 53.89 -33.22 60.02
N ASP A 709 54.31 -31.97 59.88
CA ASP A 709 54.79 -31.17 60.98
C ASP A 709 53.60 -30.54 61.73
N TRP A 710 53.04 -31.34 62.62
CA TRP A 710 51.86 -30.95 63.39
C TRP A 710 52.10 -29.76 64.29
N SER A 711 53.34 -29.61 64.79
CA SER A 711 53.71 -28.49 65.66
C SER A 711 53.82 -27.17 64.89
N ALA A 712 54.42 -27.21 63.70
CA ALA A 712 54.40 -26.06 62.75
C ALA A 712 53.02 -25.73 62.31
N ALA A 713 52.16 -26.75 61.96
CA ALA A 713 50.81 -26.57 61.62
C ALA A 713 49.97 -25.88 62.70
N GLU A 714 50.11 -26.27 63.97
CA GLU A 714 49.44 -25.58 65.08
C GLU A 714 49.92 -24.13 65.25
N ALA A 715 51.18 -23.87 65.06
CA ALA A 715 51.74 -22.52 65.16
C ALA A 715 51.19 -21.64 63.97
N ALA A 716 51.05 -22.21 62.76
CA ALA A 716 50.46 -21.55 61.63
C ALA A 716 48.94 -21.28 61.83
N LEU A 717 48.20 -22.22 62.42
CA LEU A 717 46.81 -22.05 62.81
C LEU A 717 46.60 -20.93 63.85
N VAL A 718 47.47 -20.77 64.84
CA VAL A 718 47.34 -19.63 65.74
C VAL A 718 47.53 -18.29 65.02
N LYS A 719 48.46 -18.20 64.07
CA LYS A 719 48.68 -17.01 63.29
C LYS A 719 47.53 -16.76 62.37
N LEU A 720 46.91 -17.78 61.76
CA LEU A 720 45.77 -17.67 60.88
C LEU A 720 44.48 -17.21 61.58
N ARG A 721 44.38 -17.49 62.90
CA ARG A 721 43.29 -17.04 63.77
C ARG A 721 43.49 -15.65 64.36
N GLY A 722 44.64 -15.02 64.11
CA GLY A 722 44.96 -13.67 64.60
C GLY A 722 44.00 -12.59 63.98
N THR A 723 43.98 -11.42 64.67
CA THR A 723 43.13 -10.28 64.30
C THR A 723 43.51 -9.64 62.95
N ASP A 724 44.70 -9.91 62.44
CA ASP A 724 45.25 -9.36 61.18
C ASP A 724 45.06 -10.32 60.00
N THR A 725 44.03 -11.13 60.04
CA THR A 725 43.67 -12.08 58.96
C THR A 725 42.37 -11.65 58.27
N LEU A 726 42.32 -11.87 57.01
CA LEU A 726 41.07 -11.60 56.25
C LEU A 726 39.93 -12.44 56.83
N PRO A 727 38.77 -11.84 57.08
CA PRO A 727 37.57 -12.59 57.50
C PRO A 727 37.11 -13.59 56.42
N GLY A 728 36.58 -14.73 56.89
CA GLY A 728 36.03 -15.78 56.01
C GLY A 728 36.88 -17.06 55.96
N LEU A 729 38.02 -17.12 56.61
CA LEU A 729 38.85 -18.34 56.76
C LEU A 729 38.79 -19.01 58.18
N GLU A 730 37.95 -18.47 59.05
CA GLU A 730 37.81 -19.03 60.42
C GLU A 730 37.32 -20.48 60.41
N GLY A 731 36.40 -20.78 59.41
CA GLY A 731 35.94 -22.15 59.24
C GLY A 731 37.03 -23.09 58.79
N VAL A 732 37.86 -22.66 57.85
CA VAL A 732 39.02 -23.41 57.33
C VAL A 732 40.00 -23.68 58.45
N ALA A 733 40.34 -22.66 59.23
CA ALA A 733 41.20 -22.79 60.39
C ALA A 733 40.65 -23.77 61.47
N THR A 734 39.32 -23.83 61.59
CA THR A 734 38.67 -24.77 62.52
C THR A 734 38.78 -26.21 62.01
N ILE A 735 38.58 -26.43 60.70
CA ILE A 735 38.75 -27.75 60.11
C ILE A 735 40.14 -28.27 60.25
N TYR A 736 41.13 -27.46 59.91
CA TYR A 736 42.54 -27.89 60.06
C TYR A 736 42.97 -28.10 61.51
N ALA A 737 42.46 -27.30 62.45
CA ALA A 737 42.70 -27.54 63.85
C ALA A 737 42.13 -28.89 64.31
N ALA A 738 40.93 -29.25 63.89
CA ALA A 738 40.36 -30.55 64.19
C ALA A 738 41.15 -31.70 63.52
N ARG A 739 41.58 -31.57 62.32
CA ARG A 739 42.38 -32.57 61.59
C ARG A 739 43.77 -32.75 62.22
N VAL A 740 44.44 -31.67 62.55
CA VAL A 740 45.77 -31.72 63.24
C VAL A 740 45.63 -32.36 64.58
N ALA A 741 44.61 -32.04 65.37
CA ALA A 741 44.35 -32.65 66.65
C ALA A 741 44.08 -34.17 66.54
N ASP A 742 43.29 -34.59 65.50
CA ASP A 742 43.03 -36.00 65.26
C ASP A 742 44.31 -36.76 64.81
N PHE A 743 45.07 -36.20 63.87
CA PHE A 743 46.33 -36.81 63.39
C PHE A 743 47.48 -36.83 64.45
N ARG A 744 47.43 -35.99 65.47
CA ARG A 744 48.29 -36.12 66.62
C ARG A 744 47.93 -37.28 67.53
N GLN A 745 46.65 -37.60 67.63
CA GLN A 745 46.17 -38.75 68.40
C GLN A 745 46.27 -40.04 67.61
N THR A 746 45.93 -39.99 66.30
CA THR A 746 45.93 -41.14 65.40
C THR A 746 46.72 -40.77 64.17
N PRO A 747 48.05 -40.97 64.12
CA PRO A 747 48.86 -40.57 62.97
C PRO A 747 48.37 -41.22 61.67
N PRO A 748 48.35 -40.48 60.53
CA PRO A 748 47.97 -41.05 59.27
C PRO A 748 48.98 -42.14 58.84
N PRO A 749 48.59 -43.10 57.94
CA PRO A 749 49.46 -44.15 57.46
C PRO A 749 50.69 -43.55 56.75
N ASP A 750 51.77 -44.40 56.65
CA ASP A 750 53.05 -43.93 56.11
C ASP A 750 52.96 -43.51 54.63
N ASP A 751 52.05 -44.05 53.89
CA ASP A 751 51.75 -43.76 52.47
C ASP A 751 50.74 -42.63 52.28
N TRP A 752 50.35 -41.91 53.35
CA TRP A 752 49.45 -40.80 53.24
C TRP A 752 50.05 -39.66 52.41
N ASP A 753 49.31 -39.30 51.30
CA ASP A 753 49.74 -38.37 50.30
C ASP A 753 49.39 -36.88 50.59
N GLY A 754 48.91 -36.61 51.77
CA GLY A 754 48.50 -35.24 52.17
C GLY A 754 47.13 -34.81 51.59
N ILE A 755 46.40 -35.72 50.95
CA ILE A 755 45.16 -35.49 50.30
C ILE A 755 43.97 -35.79 51.22
N SER A 756 43.05 -34.89 51.30
CA SER A 756 41.84 -35.06 52.10
C SER A 756 40.76 -35.81 51.28
N GLN A 757 40.11 -36.82 51.86
CA GLN A 757 38.95 -37.41 51.28
C GLN A 757 37.74 -36.46 51.50
N ALA A 758 37.07 -36.03 50.45
CA ALA A 758 35.86 -35.27 50.62
C ALA A 758 34.79 -36.16 51.23
N LEU A 759 34.45 -35.85 52.48
CA LEU A 759 33.41 -36.54 53.26
C LEU A 759 32.08 -36.42 52.51
N GLU A 760 31.34 -37.52 52.45
CA GLU A 760 30.12 -37.78 51.68
C GLU A 760 29.08 -36.67 51.67
N LYS A 761 28.33 -36.64 50.56
CA LYS A 761 27.02 -36.02 50.15
C LYS A 761 26.42 -34.93 51.03
#